data_6393135d9ee40a8a13b45e8f95c5730f
#
_entry.id   6393135d9ee40a8a13b45e8f95c5730f
#
_cell.length_a   1.000
_cell.length_b   1.000
_cell.length_c   1.000
_cell.angle_alpha   90.00
_cell.angle_beta   90.00
_cell.angle_gamma   90.00
#
_symmetry.space_group_name_H-M   'P 1'
#
loop_
_entity.id
_entity.type
_entity.pdbx_description
1 polymer ?
#
loop_
_entity_poly.entity_id
_entity_poly.type
_entity_poly.pdbx_seq_one_letter_code
_entity_poly.pdbx_strand_id
1 'polypeptide(L)'
;MQNTDIWLRPDEDMEFMPILPLHDSDGENADDTNIPDELPLVPLRNTVLFPGVVIPITVGRDKSIKAVNEAYKTDKMVGVLAQKDSNTEDPQPEDLVRIGTAAKILKLIKMPDGGTTVIIQGKSRFTLDAVTSEDPYLRGKITTLVEDVVSNDTQFDATISSLRDLSAQIIQLSPNIPSEASIILKNIENASFLVHFISSNMNADLKEKQELLETNDLRTRSEKLMHLLQRELQFAELKNKVTTKTKTELDKQQRDYFLQQQLKSIKEELGGDTNDREVMDMKQKAEAKKWPQAAKDMFRKEIEKLERMHPSTPDYSIVYNHADLLLDLPWDEITVDNYDLRRAKKVLDADHYGMNKIKERILEYLAVLKLKGDMKSPILCFVGPPGIGKTSLGRSIANAIGRKYVRLSLGGLHDESEIRGHRKTYIGAMPGRIVQQIRKVKSSNPVMILDEVDKVGKDNRGDPSSALLEVLDPEQNHSFYDNYLEMEYDLSKVLFIATANDINSIQPALRDRMEIIDLNGYAVKEKLEIAKRHLIPKQKEAHGLKDIKFVIGDGVIENIIENYTRESGVRELDRQLASIMRSMAKDYAMNGKVKASLRKSDIERILGKPRYSNEIYKAAPVPGIAVGLAWTYVGGDILFIESVLSEGKGDLRLTGNLGNVMKESASTALTYLQANARKLGLDPATFQKMNVHIHVPEGAVPKDGPSAGITMLSSLASAFTGRKVRPYLGMTGEITLRGLVLPVGGIKEKVLAAKRAGLKELILCWQNEKDVQEINSDFIKGLKFHYVKNAQQVLEIALS
;
A
#
# COMPACT_ATOMS: atom_id res chain seq x y z
N MET A 1 49.86 14.18 -12.17
CA MET A 1 49.31 12.98 -12.83
C MET A 1 49.06 11.93 -11.74
N GLN A 2 47.87 11.87 -11.18
CA GLN A 2 47.35 10.72 -10.46
C GLN A 2 45.80 10.79 -10.66
N ASN A 3 45.31 9.83 -11.40
CA ASN A 3 43.89 9.58 -11.62
C ASN A 3 43.25 9.17 -10.30
N THR A 4 42.23 9.90 -9.90
CA THR A 4 41.28 9.45 -8.88
C THR A 4 39.94 9.16 -9.57
N ASP A 5 39.76 7.91 -9.99
CA ASP A 5 38.46 7.40 -10.40
C ASP A 5 37.56 7.29 -9.15
N ILE A 6 36.61 8.20 -9.03
CA ILE A 6 35.54 8.12 -8.06
C ILE A 6 34.41 7.28 -8.68
N TRP A 7 34.27 6.05 -8.18
CA TRP A 7 33.17 5.16 -8.51
C TRP A 7 31.87 5.64 -7.82
N LEU A 8 30.94 6.16 -8.62
CA LEU A 8 29.57 6.43 -8.19
C LEU A 8 28.73 5.15 -8.40
N ARG A 9 28.27 4.53 -7.33
CA ARG A 9 27.17 3.56 -7.35
C ARG A 9 25.86 4.33 -7.19
N PRO A 10 24.77 4.00 -7.93
CA PRO A 10 23.48 4.64 -7.76
C PRO A 10 22.72 3.91 -6.63
N ASP A 11 22.72 4.47 -5.43
CA ASP A 11 21.73 4.17 -4.41
C ASP A 11 20.71 5.30 -4.38
N GLU A 12 19.42 4.93 -4.29
CA GLU A 12 18.23 5.76 -4.55
C GLU A 12 17.99 6.93 -3.57
N ASP A 13 18.90 7.23 -2.65
CA ASP A 13 18.76 8.27 -1.61
C ASP A 13 19.94 9.26 -1.54
N MET A 14 20.71 9.46 -2.62
CA MET A 14 21.71 10.53 -2.64
C MET A 14 21.08 11.88 -3.01
N GLU A 15 20.89 12.76 -2.03
CA GLU A 15 20.76 14.20 -2.23
C GLU A 15 22.01 14.71 -2.97
N PHE A 16 21.82 15.14 -4.22
CA PHE A 16 22.88 15.69 -5.07
C PHE A 16 23.39 17.00 -4.47
N MET A 17 24.63 17.03 -3.98
CA MET A 17 25.31 18.29 -3.71
C MET A 17 25.71 18.92 -5.05
N PRO A 18 25.30 20.17 -5.35
CA PRO A 18 25.77 20.90 -6.51
C PRO A 18 27.30 21.09 -6.45
N ILE A 19 27.96 20.84 -7.57
CA ILE A 19 29.39 21.02 -7.70
C ILE A 19 29.65 22.53 -7.82
N LEU A 20 30.51 23.06 -6.96
CA LEU A 20 30.97 24.47 -7.11
C LEU A 20 31.71 24.63 -8.42
N PRO A 21 31.51 25.75 -9.13
CA PRO A 21 32.37 26.09 -10.25
C PRO A 21 33.81 26.23 -9.72
N LEU A 22 34.73 25.47 -10.31
CA LEU A 22 36.15 25.75 -10.15
C LEU A 22 36.38 27.20 -10.57
N HIS A 23 37.01 28.00 -9.72
CA HIS A 23 37.44 29.36 -10.07
C HIS A 23 38.24 29.32 -11.38
N ASP A 24 37.66 29.83 -12.45
CA ASP A 24 38.43 30.24 -13.61
C ASP A 24 39.21 31.49 -13.21
N SER A 25 40.50 31.29 -12.90
CA SER A 25 41.50 32.33 -12.66
C SER A 25 41.93 33.04 -13.94
N ASP A 26 41.04 33.25 -14.88
CA ASP A 26 41.30 34.12 -16.02
C ASP A 26 40.10 35.05 -16.20
N GLY A 27 40.37 36.33 -15.98
CA GLY A 27 39.40 37.40 -16.00
C GLY A 27 38.66 37.54 -17.33
N GLU A 28 37.54 36.85 -17.48
CA GLU A 28 36.53 37.21 -18.45
C GLU A 28 35.43 38.03 -17.77
N ASN A 29 35.26 39.23 -18.26
CA ASN A 29 34.29 40.24 -17.81
C ASN A 29 32.85 39.67 -17.73
N ALA A 30 32.12 40.11 -16.73
CA ALA A 30 30.73 39.75 -16.44
C ALA A 30 29.70 40.21 -17.52
N ASP A 31 30.15 40.62 -18.71
CA ASP A 31 29.33 41.30 -19.72
C ASP A 31 29.14 40.59 -21.07
N ASP A 32 29.52 39.29 -21.21
CA ASP A 32 29.39 38.61 -22.50
C ASP A 32 28.66 37.27 -22.43
N THR A 33 27.42 37.31 -21.97
CA THR A 33 26.47 36.21 -22.20
C THR A 33 25.28 36.73 -23.00
N ASN A 34 25.46 36.77 -24.32
CA ASN A 34 24.35 36.95 -25.25
C ASN A 34 23.48 35.70 -25.21
N ILE A 35 22.47 35.71 -24.31
CA ILE A 35 21.49 34.61 -24.21
C ILE A 35 20.58 34.79 -25.42
N PRO A 36 20.46 33.77 -26.29
CA PRO A 36 19.55 33.84 -27.43
C PRO A 36 18.10 34.05 -26.99
N ASP A 37 17.32 34.82 -27.73
CA ASP A 37 15.91 35.06 -27.49
C ASP A 37 15.06 33.78 -27.61
N GLU A 38 15.63 32.72 -28.16
CA GLU A 38 14.96 31.44 -28.34
C GLU A 38 15.90 30.28 -27.94
N LEU A 39 15.47 29.47 -27.00
CA LEU A 39 16.26 28.36 -26.47
C LEU A 39 15.55 27.00 -26.63
N PRO A 40 16.33 25.91 -26.83
CA PRO A 40 15.84 24.56 -26.59
C PRO A 40 15.47 24.39 -25.11
N LEU A 41 14.29 23.85 -24.85
CA LEU A 41 13.76 23.69 -23.49
C LEU A 41 13.96 22.26 -22.94
N VAL A 42 14.40 22.15 -21.69
CA VAL A 42 14.63 20.89 -21.00
C VAL A 42 13.79 20.87 -19.70
N PRO A 43 12.71 20.08 -19.66
CA PRO A 43 11.89 19.91 -18.46
C PRO A 43 12.61 19.11 -17.38
N LEU A 44 12.64 19.60 -16.13
CA LEU A 44 13.13 18.89 -14.95
C LEU A 44 11.97 18.38 -14.08
N ARG A 45 12.09 17.14 -13.57
CA ARG A 45 11.04 16.50 -12.77
C ARG A 45 11.04 16.95 -11.31
N ASN A 46 12.19 16.85 -10.65
CA ASN A 46 12.29 16.95 -9.18
C ASN A 46 13.28 18.01 -8.70
N THR A 47 13.71 18.88 -9.55
CA THR A 47 14.68 19.92 -9.16
C THR A 47 14.43 21.23 -9.88
N VAL A 48 14.88 22.32 -9.26
CA VAL A 48 14.86 23.68 -9.82
C VAL A 48 16.30 24.13 -9.95
N LEU A 49 16.68 24.60 -11.13
CA LEU A 49 18.01 25.16 -11.38
C LEU A 49 18.02 26.63 -11.03
N PHE A 50 19.00 27.04 -10.23
CA PHE A 50 19.23 28.43 -9.87
C PHE A 50 20.42 29.02 -10.62
N PRO A 51 20.45 30.33 -10.89
CA PRO A 51 21.58 31.02 -11.51
C PRO A 51 22.89 30.81 -10.74
N GLY A 52 23.99 30.63 -11.42
CA GLY A 52 25.33 30.40 -10.88
C GLY A 52 25.58 28.96 -10.42
N VAL A 53 24.55 28.17 -10.18
CA VAL A 53 24.67 26.81 -9.63
C VAL A 53 24.94 25.80 -10.74
N VAL A 54 25.83 24.85 -10.45
CA VAL A 54 26.18 23.73 -11.36
C VAL A 54 25.55 22.45 -10.85
N ILE A 55 24.73 21.81 -11.66
CA ILE A 55 24.12 20.52 -11.32
C ILE A 55 24.29 19.50 -12.44
N PRO A 56 24.47 18.19 -12.09
CA PRO A 56 24.32 17.11 -13.06
C PRO A 56 22.84 16.78 -13.21
N ILE A 57 22.35 16.65 -14.44
CA ILE A 57 20.99 16.19 -14.74
C ILE A 57 21.05 14.95 -15.62
N THR A 58 20.22 13.96 -15.32
CA THR A 58 20.05 12.78 -16.17
C THR A 58 18.90 13.02 -17.14
N VAL A 59 19.19 12.96 -18.42
CA VAL A 59 18.23 13.18 -19.50
C VAL A 59 17.88 11.84 -20.12
N GLY A 60 16.65 11.39 -19.88
CA GLY A 60 16.16 10.08 -20.36
C GLY A 60 15.10 10.16 -21.45
N ARG A 61 14.53 11.35 -21.72
CA ARG A 61 13.47 11.54 -22.73
C ARG A 61 14.07 11.86 -24.09
N ASP A 62 13.55 11.23 -25.14
CA ASP A 62 14.05 11.43 -26.53
C ASP A 62 14.03 12.89 -26.96
N LYS A 63 12.96 13.64 -26.65
CA LYS A 63 12.85 15.08 -26.95
C LYS A 63 13.91 15.89 -26.21
N SER A 64 14.13 15.62 -24.93
CA SER A 64 15.14 16.31 -24.12
C SER A 64 16.57 15.95 -24.54
N ILE A 65 16.82 14.69 -24.93
CA ILE A 65 18.12 14.26 -25.46
C ILE A 65 18.43 14.99 -26.79
N LYS A 66 17.43 15.12 -27.68
CA LYS A 66 17.57 15.87 -28.93
C LYS A 66 17.84 17.34 -28.64
N ALA A 67 17.10 17.98 -27.74
CA ALA A 67 17.29 19.38 -27.33
C ALA A 67 18.73 19.65 -26.83
N VAL A 68 19.21 18.79 -25.90
CA VAL A 68 20.56 18.90 -25.36
C VAL A 68 21.65 18.66 -26.41
N ASN A 69 21.48 17.65 -27.27
CA ASN A 69 22.47 17.37 -28.33
C ASN A 69 22.57 18.50 -29.37
N GLU A 70 21.44 19.14 -29.70
CA GLU A 70 21.43 20.29 -30.61
C GLU A 70 22.06 21.51 -29.94
N ALA A 71 21.66 21.82 -28.70
CA ALA A 71 22.28 22.89 -27.94
C ALA A 71 23.80 22.71 -27.78
N TYR A 72 24.27 21.49 -27.53
CA TYR A 72 25.71 21.21 -27.38
C TYR A 72 26.53 21.46 -28.63
N LYS A 73 25.91 21.35 -29.83
CA LYS A 73 26.55 21.60 -31.11
C LYS A 73 26.56 23.07 -31.51
N THR A 74 25.65 23.88 -30.97
CA THR A 74 25.48 25.31 -31.32
C THR A 74 26.16 26.20 -30.27
N ASP A 75 25.37 26.86 -29.43
CA ASP A 75 25.80 27.84 -28.44
C ASP A 75 25.97 27.25 -27.03
N LYS A 76 25.66 25.98 -26.85
CA LYS A 76 25.63 25.22 -25.56
C LYS A 76 24.68 25.83 -24.57
N MET A 77 23.65 26.55 -24.99
CA MET A 77 22.64 27.15 -24.15
C MET A 77 21.33 26.36 -24.19
N VAL A 78 20.72 26.12 -23.05
CA VAL A 78 19.42 25.47 -22.89
C VAL A 78 18.57 26.24 -21.91
N GLY A 79 17.27 26.27 -22.14
CA GLY A 79 16.29 26.76 -21.17
C GLY A 79 15.80 25.62 -20.28
N VAL A 80 16.00 25.75 -18.99
CA VAL A 80 15.62 24.72 -17.99
C VAL A 80 14.40 25.17 -17.22
N LEU A 81 13.36 24.33 -17.21
CA LEU A 81 12.06 24.62 -16.56
C LEU A 81 11.64 23.43 -15.70
N ALA A 82 11.12 23.69 -14.52
CA ALA A 82 10.54 22.64 -13.67
C ALA A 82 9.16 22.22 -14.20
N GLN A 83 8.81 20.95 -13.98
CA GLN A 83 7.46 20.45 -14.25
C GLN A 83 6.55 20.79 -13.06
N LYS A 84 5.27 21.10 -13.35
CA LYS A 84 4.25 21.33 -12.31
C LYS A 84 3.88 20.03 -11.58
N ASP A 85 3.87 18.90 -12.28
CA ASP A 85 3.65 17.57 -11.73
C ASP A 85 4.79 16.64 -12.14
N SER A 86 5.51 16.10 -11.17
CA SER A 86 6.63 15.17 -11.36
C SER A 86 6.24 13.83 -12.00
N ASN A 87 4.94 13.46 -11.96
CA ASN A 87 4.45 12.19 -12.49
C ASN A 87 4.16 12.22 -14.00
N THR A 88 4.18 13.40 -14.64
CA THR A 88 3.95 13.53 -16.09
C THR A 88 5.16 13.01 -16.86
N GLU A 89 4.98 11.95 -17.65
CA GLU A 89 6.08 11.35 -18.42
C GLU A 89 6.50 12.17 -19.63
N ASP A 90 5.54 12.70 -20.40
CA ASP A 90 5.79 13.58 -21.56
C ASP A 90 5.08 14.93 -21.34
N PRO A 91 5.76 15.91 -20.69
CA PRO A 91 5.15 17.18 -20.33
C PRO A 91 4.90 18.03 -21.58
N GLN A 92 3.67 18.52 -21.68
CA GLN A 92 3.27 19.51 -22.65
C GLN A 92 3.65 20.92 -22.17
N PRO A 93 3.64 21.94 -23.03
CA PRO A 93 3.97 23.32 -22.62
C PRO A 93 3.18 23.83 -21.40
N GLU A 94 1.95 23.36 -21.22
CA GLU A 94 1.06 23.75 -20.12
C GLU A 94 1.48 23.12 -18.78
N ASP A 95 2.22 22.02 -18.82
CA ASP A 95 2.73 21.30 -17.65
C ASP A 95 4.01 21.92 -17.10
N LEU A 96 4.59 22.89 -17.78
CA LEU A 96 5.81 23.57 -17.38
C LEU A 96 5.48 24.84 -16.58
N VAL A 97 6.40 25.20 -15.71
CA VAL A 97 6.37 26.52 -15.06
C VAL A 97 6.82 27.60 -16.05
N ARG A 98 6.38 28.83 -15.85
CA ARG A 98 6.71 29.92 -16.78
C ARG A 98 8.09 30.53 -16.55
N ILE A 99 8.60 30.46 -15.33
CA ILE A 99 9.92 31.02 -15.00
C ILE A 99 10.91 29.88 -14.79
N GLY A 100 11.99 29.94 -15.55
CA GLY A 100 13.08 28.98 -15.52
C GLY A 100 14.46 29.66 -15.51
N THR A 101 15.49 28.84 -15.74
CA THR A 101 16.89 29.31 -15.79
C THR A 101 17.53 28.92 -17.11
N ALA A 102 18.07 29.90 -17.84
CA ALA A 102 18.94 29.66 -18.98
C ALA A 102 20.26 29.09 -18.46
N ALA A 103 20.64 27.94 -18.99
CA ALA A 103 21.81 27.20 -18.54
C ALA A 103 22.81 26.92 -19.65
N LYS A 104 24.10 26.99 -19.33
CA LYS A 104 25.19 26.59 -20.22
C LYS A 104 25.54 25.12 -19.97
N ILE A 105 25.61 24.32 -21.01
CA ILE A 105 26.06 22.93 -20.94
C ILE A 105 27.59 22.93 -20.82
N LEU A 106 28.10 22.45 -19.68
CA LEU A 106 29.53 22.32 -19.43
C LEU A 106 30.09 21.01 -19.99
N LYS A 107 29.41 19.90 -19.74
CA LYS A 107 29.86 18.56 -20.14
C LYS A 107 28.68 17.63 -20.39
N LEU A 108 28.83 16.75 -21.39
CA LEU A 108 27.86 15.69 -21.69
C LEU A 108 28.56 14.35 -21.49
N ILE A 109 27.98 13.49 -20.69
CA ILE A 109 28.52 12.17 -20.32
C ILE A 109 27.49 11.12 -20.74
N LYS A 110 27.87 10.21 -21.60
CA LYS A 110 27.05 9.05 -21.95
C LYS A 110 27.36 7.91 -20.99
N MET A 111 26.36 7.42 -20.33
CA MET A 111 26.48 6.31 -19.38
C MET A 111 26.40 4.96 -20.10
N PRO A 112 27.02 3.89 -19.53
CA PRO A 112 27.02 2.54 -20.14
C PRO A 112 25.62 1.91 -20.23
N ASP A 113 24.67 2.36 -19.43
CA ASP A 113 23.25 1.94 -19.40
C ASP A 113 22.38 2.61 -20.48
N GLY A 114 22.99 3.46 -21.34
CA GLY A 114 22.30 4.22 -22.38
C GLY A 114 21.76 5.57 -21.92
N GLY A 115 21.84 5.91 -20.64
CA GLY A 115 21.45 7.21 -20.10
C GLY A 115 22.44 8.32 -20.51
N THR A 116 21.96 9.54 -20.60
CA THR A 116 22.80 10.72 -20.88
C THR A 116 22.76 11.65 -19.67
N THR A 117 23.90 11.82 -19.00
CA THR A 117 24.06 12.81 -17.92
C THR A 117 24.71 14.08 -18.48
N VAL A 118 24.11 15.21 -18.19
CA VAL A 118 24.54 16.52 -18.63
C VAL A 118 24.88 17.38 -17.44
N ILE A 119 26.09 17.95 -17.41
CA ILE A 119 26.47 18.92 -16.38
C ILE A 119 26.13 20.29 -16.92
N ILE A 120 25.22 20.98 -16.24
CA ILE A 120 24.74 22.32 -16.65
C ILE A 120 25.02 23.34 -15.55
N GLN A 121 25.28 24.57 -15.99
CA GLN A 121 25.45 25.75 -15.13
C GLN A 121 24.34 26.75 -15.42
N GLY A 122 23.58 27.14 -14.43
CA GLY A 122 22.60 28.22 -14.53
C GLY A 122 23.29 29.54 -14.82
N LYS A 123 22.75 30.33 -15.75
CA LYS A 123 23.29 31.68 -16.08
C LYS A 123 22.35 32.77 -15.63
N SER A 124 21.16 32.84 -16.15
CA SER A 124 20.17 33.87 -15.82
C SER A 124 18.77 33.28 -15.76
N ARG A 125 17.89 33.90 -14.99
CA ARG A 125 16.47 33.56 -15.01
C ARG A 125 15.80 34.09 -16.25
N PHE A 126 14.78 33.40 -16.72
CA PHE A 126 13.99 33.85 -17.86
C PHE A 126 12.51 33.56 -17.67
N THR A 127 11.66 34.30 -18.35
CA THR A 127 10.26 34.01 -18.54
C THR A 127 10.06 33.35 -19.90
N LEU A 128 9.31 32.26 -19.94
CA LEU A 128 8.88 31.62 -21.18
C LEU A 128 7.67 32.39 -21.73
N ASP A 129 7.86 33.11 -22.83
CA ASP A 129 6.82 33.91 -23.47
C ASP A 129 5.90 33.05 -24.35
N ALA A 130 6.48 32.19 -25.19
CA ALA A 130 5.75 31.26 -26.04
C ALA A 130 6.62 30.07 -26.44
N VAL A 131 5.99 28.91 -26.62
CA VAL A 131 6.64 27.74 -27.21
C VAL A 131 6.55 27.87 -28.73
N THR A 132 7.69 27.88 -29.42
CA THR A 132 7.79 28.08 -30.87
C THR A 132 7.78 26.77 -31.65
N SER A 133 8.21 25.65 -31.00
CA SER A 133 8.18 24.31 -31.61
C SER A 133 8.07 23.26 -30.53
N GLU A 134 7.31 22.17 -30.80
CA GLU A 134 7.16 21.01 -29.91
C GLU A 134 7.86 19.77 -30.48
N ASP A 135 8.17 19.76 -31.78
CA ASP A 135 8.82 18.64 -32.46
C ASP A 135 9.95 19.20 -33.35
N PRO A 136 11.19 18.62 -33.36
CA PRO A 136 11.62 17.36 -32.71
C PRO A 136 11.95 17.47 -31.21
N TYR A 137 11.91 18.65 -30.61
CA TYR A 137 12.05 18.96 -29.19
C TYR A 137 11.40 20.29 -28.86
N LEU A 138 11.12 20.52 -27.60
CA LEU A 138 10.53 21.77 -27.13
C LEU A 138 11.50 22.94 -27.34
N ARG A 139 11.04 24.00 -28.00
CA ARG A 139 11.76 25.24 -28.20
C ARG A 139 10.88 26.42 -27.84
N GLY A 140 11.43 27.41 -27.19
CA GLY A 140 10.63 28.53 -26.70
C GLY A 140 11.33 29.85 -26.80
N LYS A 141 10.52 30.89 -27.06
CA LYS A 141 10.92 32.27 -26.98
C LYS A 141 10.97 32.71 -25.55
N ILE A 142 12.06 33.33 -25.12
CA ILE A 142 12.30 33.70 -23.73
C ILE A 142 12.61 35.19 -23.60
N THR A 143 12.25 35.75 -22.46
CA THR A 143 12.69 37.06 -22.00
C THR A 143 13.51 36.90 -20.72
N THR A 144 14.75 37.34 -20.74
CA THR A 144 15.65 37.29 -19.59
C THR A 144 15.18 38.24 -18.50
N LEU A 145 15.19 37.75 -17.25
CA LEU A 145 14.83 38.53 -16.06
C LEU A 145 16.10 39.10 -15.44
N VAL A 146 16.19 40.44 -15.41
CA VAL A 146 17.26 41.15 -14.71
C VAL A 146 16.97 41.18 -13.21
N GLU A 147 17.96 40.89 -12.41
CA GLU A 147 17.86 41.00 -10.95
C GLU A 147 18.06 42.44 -10.48
N ASP A 148 17.20 42.90 -9.59
CA ASP A 148 17.36 44.25 -8.99
C ASP A 148 18.57 44.23 -8.05
N VAL A 149 19.55 45.04 -8.34
CA VAL A 149 20.77 45.17 -7.50
C VAL A 149 20.44 45.96 -6.25
N VAL A 150 20.44 45.31 -5.09
CA VAL A 150 20.30 45.98 -3.79
C VAL A 150 21.64 46.64 -3.46
N SER A 151 21.71 47.98 -3.51
CA SER A 151 22.91 48.71 -3.16
C SER A 151 22.78 49.36 -1.76
N ASN A 152 23.80 49.13 -0.90
CA ASN A 152 24.03 49.71 0.40
C ASN A 152 22.84 49.71 1.39
N ASP A 153 22.28 48.54 1.65
CA ASP A 153 21.23 48.33 2.66
C ASP A 153 21.76 47.49 3.84
N THR A 154 22.00 48.10 4.97
CA THR A 154 22.50 47.47 6.19
C THR A 154 21.53 46.37 6.71
N GLN A 155 20.23 46.48 6.42
CA GLN A 155 19.24 45.48 6.79
C GLN A 155 19.34 44.25 5.89
N PHE A 156 19.61 44.46 4.61
CA PHE A 156 19.84 43.35 3.66
C PHE A 156 21.13 42.58 3.99
N ASP A 157 22.22 43.30 4.34
CA ASP A 157 23.49 42.67 4.76
C ASP A 157 23.32 41.83 6.04
N ALA A 158 22.51 42.31 7.00
CA ALA A 158 22.18 41.54 8.19
C ALA A 158 21.38 40.27 7.85
N THR A 159 20.46 40.32 6.85
CA THR A 159 19.70 39.17 6.38
C THR A 159 20.62 38.15 5.73
N ILE A 160 21.55 38.57 4.87
CA ILE A 160 22.54 37.70 4.23
C ILE A 160 23.46 37.04 5.27
N SER A 161 23.89 37.80 6.32
CA SER A 161 24.66 37.22 7.43
C SER A 161 23.86 36.12 8.16
N SER A 162 22.59 36.44 8.46
CA SER A 162 21.69 35.48 9.13
C SER A 162 21.46 34.22 8.30
N LEU A 163 21.36 34.32 6.98
CA LEU A 163 21.24 33.15 6.09
C LEU A 163 22.49 32.26 6.16
N ARG A 164 23.70 32.87 6.21
CA ARG A 164 24.94 32.13 6.41
C ARG A 164 24.97 31.38 7.72
N ASP A 165 24.59 32.03 8.80
CA ASP A 165 24.61 31.48 10.15
C ASP A 165 23.60 30.32 10.29
N LEU A 166 22.37 30.51 9.80
CA LEU A 166 21.34 29.44 9.79
C LEU A 166 21.79 28.24 8.98
N SER A 167 22.33 28.46 7.78
CA SER A 167 22.83 27.37 6.95
C SER A 167 24.01 26.64 7.59
N ALA A 168 24.94 27.36 8.26
CA ALA A 168 26.03 26.75 9.00
C ALA A 168 25.55 25.91 10.19
N GLN A 169 24.51 26.36 10.92
CA GLN A 169 23.88 25.58 11.98
C GLN A 169 23.20 24.31 11.47
N ILE A 170 22.48 24.39 10.35
CA ILE A 170 21.85 23.23 9.72
C ILE A 170 22.92 22.20 9.30
N ILE A 171 24.03 22.64 8.71
CA ILE A 171 25.15 21.78 8.33
C ILE A 171 25.74 21.07 9.55
N GLN A 172 25.94 21.77 10.66
CA GLN A 172 26.46 21.18 11.92
C GLN A 172 25.53 20.13 12.52
N LEU A 173 24.22 20.30 12.35
CA LEU A 173 23.22 19.37 12.87
C LEU A 173 22.92 18.20 11.93
N SER A 174 23.38 18.27 10.69
CA SER A 174 23.12 17.28 9.63
C SER A 174 24.32 16.36 9.42
N PRO A 175 24.31 15.12 9.93
CA PRO A 175 25.45 14.20 9.83
C PRO A 175 25.80 13.77 8.40
N ASN A 176 24.89 13.96 7.46
CA ASN A 176 25.08 13.58 6.06
C ASN A 176 25.73 14.69 5.21
N ILE A 177 25.91 15.90 5.76
CA ILE A 177 26.53 17.02 5.03
C ILE A 177 27.97 17.17 5.48
N PRO A 178 28.98 17.15 4.58
CA PRO A 178 30.37 17.36 4.93
C PRO A 178 30.60 18.72 5.60
N SER A 179 31.42 18.77 6.64
CA SER A 179 31.75 20.02 7.37
C SER A 179 32.39 21.08 6.50
N GLU A 180 33.03 20.67 5.40
CA GLU A 180 33.63 21.54 4.36
C GLU A 180 32.61 22.45 3.69
N ALA A 181 31.33 22.03 3.62
CA ALA A 181 30.27 22.85 3.06
C ALA A 181 30.09 24.20 3.78
N SER A 182 30.35 24.25 5.08
CA SER A 182 30.30 25.48 5.85
C SER A 182 31.43 26.46 5.49
N ILE A 183 32.60 25.97 5.09
CA ILE A 183 33.74 26.78 4.62
C ILE A 183 33.39 27.39 3.25
N ILE A 184 32.75 26.63 2.40
CA ILE A 184 32.29 27.08 1.08
C ILE A 184 31.32 28.24 1.21
N LEU A 185 30.28 28.12 2.07
CA LEU A 185 29.31 29.18 2.31
C LEU A 185 29.95 30.50 2.81
N LYS A 186 31.01 30.40 3.61
CA LYS A 186 31.71 31.57 4.11
C LYS A 186 32.50 32.33 3.04
N ASN A 187 32.99 31.63 2.02
CA ASN A 187 33.80 32.17 0.94
C ASN A 187 32.95 32.76 -0.22
N ILE A 188 31.62 32.61 -0.22
CA ILE A 188 30.76 33.22 -1.23
C ILE A 188 30.56 34.68 -0.90
N GLU A 189 31.16 35.58 -1.68
CA GLU A 189 31.07 37.04 -1.48
C GLU A 189 29.79 37.63 -2.07
N ASN A 190 29.38 37.14 -3.25
CA ASN A 190 28.19 37.63 -3.95
C ASN A 190 26.90 37.21 -3.27
N ALA A 191 26.10 38.15 -2.79
CA ALA A 191 24.87 37.94 -2.04
C ALA A 191 23.79 37.22 -2.88
N SER A 192 23.64 37.60 -4.16
CA SER A 192 22.67 36.92 -5.06
C SER A 192 23.04 35.45 -5.28
N PHE A 193 24.31 35.17 -5.55
CA PHE A 193 24.80 33.81 -5.72
C PHE A 193 24.66 32.99 -4.43
N LEU A 194 24.91 33.60 -3.25
CA LEU A 194 24.71 32.92 -1.98
C LEU A 194 23.25 32.48 -1.79
N VAL A 195 22.29 33.37 -2.08
CA VAL A 195 20.86 33.07 -1.97
C VAL A 195 20.48 31.94 -2.94
N HIS A 196 20.95 31.98 -4.16
CA HIS A 196 20.73 30.93 -5.15
C HIS A 196 21.35 29.59 -4.73
N PHE A 197 22.56 29.62 -4.20
CA PHE A 197 23.28 28.43 -3.76
C PHE A 197 22.57 27.77 -2.58
N ILE A 198 22.15 28.54 -1.58
CA ILE A 198 21.40 28.00 -0.44
C ILE A 198 20.04 27.46 -0.90
N SER A 199 19.30 28.22 -1.74
CA SER A 199 17.99 27.78 -2.26
C SER A 199 18.05 26.47 -3.03
N SER A 200 19.14 26.24 -3.75
CA SER A 200 19.35 24.97 -4.48
C SER A 200 19.58 23.79 -3.54
N ASN A 201 20.35 24.02 -2.45
CA ASN A 201 20.83 22.95 -1.56
C ASN A 201 19.92 22.67 -0.35
N MET A 202 18.98 23.55 -0.03
CA MET A 202 18.08 23.37 1.11
C MET A 202 17.11 22.21 0.87
N ASN A 203 16.68 21.56 1.94
CA ASN A 203 15.66 20.54 1.92
C ASN A 203 14.26 21.17 1.93
N ALA A 204 13.73 21.50 0.75
CA ALA A 204 12.40 22.08 0.56
C ALA A 204 11.70 21.46 -0.65
N ASP A 205 10.38 21.54 -0.64
CA ASP A 205 9.55 21.03 -1.74
C ASP A 205 9.82 21.76 -3.06
N LEU A 206 9.61 21.06 -4.19
CA LEU A 206 9.79 21.62 -5.52
C LEU A 206 9.04 22.95 -5.70
N LYS A 207 7.83 23.06 -5.17
CA LYS A 207 7.02 24.28 -5.24
C LYS A 207 7.63 25.43 -4.47
N GLU A 208 8.20 25.19 -3.30
CA GLU A 208 8.87 26.19 -2.47
C GLU A 208 10.15 26.70 -3.15
N LYS A 209 10.94 25.78 -3.73
CA LYS A 209 12.13 26.15 -4.51
C LYS A 209 11.76 26.94 -5.77
N GLN A 210 10.69 26.57 -6.44
CA GLN A 210 10.19 27.28 -7.60
C GLN A 210 9.70 28.70 -7.24
N GLU A 211 8.99 28.86 -6.11
CA GLU A 211 8.56 30.17 -5.61
C GLU A 211 9.73 31.10 -5.30
N LEU A 212 10.83 30.55 -4.77
CA LEU A 212 12.06 31.32 -4.57
C LEU A 212 12.66 31.76 -5.91
N LEU A 213 12.67 30.90 -6.92
CA LEU A 213 13.16 31.25 -8.26
C LEU A 213 12.30 32.34 -8.92
N GLU A 214 10.97 32.28 -8.75
CA GLU A 214 10.00 33.22 -9.32
C GLU A 214 10.02 34.60 -8.67
N THR A 215 10.44 34.68 -7.41
CA THR A 215 10.51 35.96 -6.68
C THR A 215 11.62 36.86 -7.29
N ASN A 216 11.25 37.99 -7.89
CA ASN A 216 12.20 38.82 -8.63
C ASN A 216 13.07 39.66 -7.71
N ASP A 217 12.46 40.28 -6.69
CA ASP A 217 13.17 41.08 -5.71
C ASP A 217 14.05 40.20 -4.79
N LEU A 218 15.36 40.50 -4.77
CA LEU A 218 16.34 39.71 -4.01
C LEU A 218 16.11 39.78 -2.49
N ARG A 219 15.62 40.91 -1.99
CA ARG A 219 15.31 41.09 -0.58
C ARG A 219 14.17 40.17 -0.15
N THR A 220 13.05 40.23 -0.85
CA THR A 220 11.90 39.38 -0.60
C THR A 220 12.25 37.91 -0.72
N ARG A 221 13.09 37.53 -1.68
CA ARG A 221 13.58 36.16 -1.84
C ARG A 221 14.42 35.70 -0.67
N SER A 222 15.30 36.60 -0.15
CA SER A 222 16.14 36.32 1.01
C SER A 222 15.31 36.14 2.30
N GLU A 223 14.27 36.93 2.48
CA GLU A 223 13.34 36.81 3.61
C GLU A 223 12.57 35.49 3.55
N LYS A 224 12.02 35.11 2.38
CA LYS A 224 11.37 33.82 2.18
C LYS A 224 12.32 32.65 2.47
N LEU A 225 13.54 32.73 1.95
CA LEU A 225 14.58 31.72 2.18
C LEU A 225 14.90 31.58 3.67
N MET A 226 14.99 32.71 4.39
CA MET A 226 15.24 32.71 5.84
C MET A 226 14.14 31.98 6.62
N HIS A 227 12.87 32.20 6.27
CA HIS A 227 11.75 31.46 6.89
C HIS A 227 11.83 29.94 6.64
N LEU A 228 12.19 29.55 5.43
CA LEU A 228 12.33 28.13 5.09
C LEU A 228 13.50 27.48 5.85
N LEU A 229 14.65 28.16 5.95
CA LEU A 229 15.80 27.68 6.72
C LEU A 229 15.52 27.61 8.22
N GLN A 230 14.77 28.54 8.77
CA GLN A 230 14.34 28.49 10.19
C GLN A 230 13.49 27.23 10.46
N ARG A 231 12.58 26.90 9.55
CA ARG A 231 11.79 25.66 9.65
C ARG A 231 12.66 24.40 9.56
N GLU A 232 13.61 24.39 8.62
CA GLU A 232 14.56 23.30 8.46
C GLU A 232 15.45 23.11 9.68
N LEU A 233 15.94 24.20 10.27
CA LEU A 233 16.73 24.18 11.50
C LEU A 233 15.94 23.58 12.68
N GLN A 234 14.69 24.01 12.87
CA GLN A 234 13.83 23.44 13.92
C GLN A 234 13.64 21.92 13.74
N PHE A 235 13.46 21.48 12.49
CA PHE A 235 13.33 20.07 12.19
C PHE A 235 14.63 19.29 12.46
N ALA A 236 15.78 19.86 12.08
CA ALA A 236 17.11 19.28 12.35
C ALA A 236 17.40 19.18 13.84
N GLU A 237 17.05 20.22 14.63
CA GLU A 237 17.18 20.21 16.10
C GLU A 237 16.31 19.13 16.76
N LEU A 238 15.04 18.98 16.31
CA LEU A 238 14.14 17.93 16.80
C LEU A 238 14.69 16.55 16.47
N LYS A 239 15.15 16.33 15.24
CA LYS A 239 15.76 15.10 14.80
C LYS A 239 17.00 14.75 15.63
N ASN A 240 17.85 15.76 15.89
CA ASN A 240 19.06 15.58 16.70
C ASN A 240 18.73 15.30 18.17
N LYS A 241 17.71 15.96 18.75
CA LYS A 241 17.24 15.67 20.12
C LYS A 241 16.72 14.24 20.24
N VAL A 242 15.97 13.75 19.25
CA VAL A 242 15.49 12.36 19.23
C VAL A 242 16.68 11.40 19.10
N THR A 243 17.59 11.66 18.18
CA THR A 243 18.78 10.81 17.95
C THR A 243 19.73 10.82 19.15
N THR A 244 19.93 11.98 19.80
CA THR A 244 20.77 12.09 21.00
C THR A 244 20.12 11.41 22.20
N LYS A 245 18.78 11.47 22.32
CA LYS A 245 18.04 10.76 23.37
C LYS A 245 18.16 9.25 23.21
N THR A 246 18.03 8.77 21.95
CA THR A 246 18.22 7.35 21.62
C THR A 246 19.68 6.92 21.82
N LYS A 247 20.64 7.78 21.47
CA LYS A 247 22.07 7.51 21.65
C LYS A 247 22.46 7.53 23.14
N THR A 248 21.92 8.46 23.95
CA THR A 248 22.14 8.48 25.40
C THR A 248 21.50 7.30 26.11
N GLU A 249 20.36 6.79 25.61
CA GLU A 249 19.77 5.54 26.11
C GLU A 249 20.59 4.33 25.69
N LEU A 250 21.14 4.32 24.47
CA LEU A 250 22.08 3.28 24.00
C LEU A 250 23.44 3.35 24.76
N ASP A 251 23.99 4.56 24.93
CA ASP A 251 25.24 4.78 25.68
C ASP A 251 25.06 4.42 27.16
N LYS A 252 23.86 4.65 27.72
CA LYS A 252 23.52 4.19 29.07
C LYS A 252 23.41 2.66 29.11
N GLN A 253 22.80 2.02 28.11
CA GLN A 253 22.78 0.57 28.00
C GLN A 253 24.19 -0.01 27.75
N GLN A 254 25.03 0.66 26.92
CA GLN A 254 26.42 0.26 26.74
C GLN A 254 27.25 0.49 28.00
N ARG A 255 27.02 1.59 28.71
CA ARG A 255 27.71 1.88 29.99
C ARG A 255 27.27 0.93 31.09
N ASP A 256 25.97 0.62 31.16
CA ASP A 256 25.46 -0.40 32.07
C ASP A 256 25.99 -1.80 31.70
N TYR A 257 26.08 -2.08 30.39
CA TYR A 257 26.75 -3.29 29.89
C TYR A 257 28.26 -3.31 30.24
N PHE A 258 28.97 -2.18 30.07
CA PHE A 258 30.39 -2.07 30.40
C PHE A 258 30.61 -2.12 31.91
N LEU A 259 29.74 -1.52 32.71
CA LEU A 259 29.76 -1.63 34.17
C LEU A 259 29.43 -3.06 34.64
N GLN A 260 28.48 -3.72 33.92
CA GLN A 260 28.22 -5.14 34.14
C GLN A 260 29.40 -6.01 33.75
N GLN A 261 30.11 -5.67 32.66
CA GLN A 261 31.35 -6.34 32.28
C GLN A 261 32.49 -6.10 33.31
N GLN A 262 32.66 -4.87 33.80
CA GLN A 262 33.61 -4.61 34.87
C GLN A 262 33.22 -5.31 36.18
N LEU A 263 31.95 -5.33 36.55
CA LEU A 263 31.44 -6.12 37.66
C LEU A 263 31.66 -7.61 37.44
N LYS A 264 31.59 -8.07 36.18
CA LYS A 264 31.86 -9.45 35.79
C LYS A 264 33.35 -9.78 35.90
N SER A 265 34.25 -8.94 35.40
CA SER A 265 35.70 -9.09 35.54
C SER A 265 36.13 -9.08 37.01
N ILE A 266 35.54 -8.18 37.82
CA ILE A 266 35.81 -8.14 39.27
C ILE A 266 35.24 -9.39 39.98
N LYS A 267 34.11 -9.91 39.52
CA LYS A 267 33.53 -11.18 40.01
C LYS A 267 34.32 -12.40 39.55
N GLU A 268 34.94 -12.35 38.35
CA GLU A 268 35.83 -13.38 37.83
C GLU A 268 37.15 -13.42 38.64
N GLU A 269 37.71 -12.26 39.01
CA GLU A 269 38.87 -12.19 39.92
C GLU A 269 38.55 -12.62 41.36
N LEU A 270 37.28 -12.59 41.77
CA LEU A 270 36.78 -13.05 43.07
C LEU A 270 36.32 -14.53 43.08
N GLY A 271 36.57 -15.29 42.00
CA GLY A 271 36.47 -16.76 42.04
C GLY A 271 35.06 -17.33 41.77
N GLY A 272 34.33 -16.81 40.77
CA GLY A 272 33.07 -17.42 40.35
C GLY A 272 32.74 -17.15 38.88
N ASP A 273 33.09 -18.10 38.01
CA ASP A 273 32.84 -18.06 36.57
C ASP A 273 31.32 -18.09 36.27
N THR A 274 30.73 -16.90 35.96
CA THR A 274 29.31 -16.82 35.62
C THR A 274 29.00 -17.59 34.31
N ASN A 275 29.95 -17.68 33.40
CA ASN A 275 29.82 -18.40 32.15
C ASN A 275 29.79 -19.92 32.32
N ASP A 276 30.64 -20.45 33.19
CA ASP A 276 30.58 -21.89 33.51
C ASP A 276 29.26 -22.27 34.13
N ARG A 277 28.65 -21.38 34.91
CA ARG A 277 27.28 -21.58 35.46
C ARG A 277 26.22 -21.56 34.39
N GLU A 278 26.27 -20.62 33.45
CA GLU A 278 25.30 -20.56 32.34
C GLU A 278 25.38 -21.80 31.45
N VAL A 279 26.59 -22.24 31.11
CA VAL A 279 26.82 -23.49 30.35
C VAL A 279 26.39 -24.72 31.18
N MET A 280 26.66 -24.75 32.49
CA MET A 280 26.14 -25.81 33.36
C MET A 280 24.62 -25.84 33.44
N ASP A 281 23.99 -24.67 33.58
CA ASP A 281 22.53 -24.55 33.57
C ASP A 281 21.91 -25.04 32.23
N MET A 282 22.55 -24.71 31.12
CA MET A 282 22.14 -25.21 29.80
C MET A 282 22.26 -26.73 29.73
N LYS A 283 23.35 -27.32 30.22
CA LYS A 283 23.52 -28.79 30.28
C LYS A 283 22.43 -29.46 31.14
N GLN A 284 22.18 -28.90 32.33
CA GLN A 284 21.16 -29.44 33.22
C GLN A 284 19.76 -29.38 32.61
N LYS A 285 19.39 -28.27 31.94
CA LYS A 285 18.12 -28.15 31.19
C LYS A 285 18.07 -29.15 30.04
N ALA A 286 19.18 -29.36 29.34
CA ALA A 286 19.30 -30.29 28.25
C ALA A 286 19.10 -31.75 28.64
N GLU A 287 19.56 -32.16 29.80
CA GLU A 287 19.34 -33.53 30.33
C GLU A 287 17.87 -33.83 30.61
N ALA A 288 17.13 -32.84 31.06
CA ALA A 288 15.71 -32.97 31.37
C ALA A 288 14.83 -32.93 30.11
N LYS A 289 15.41 -32.52 28.96
CA LYS A 289 14.64 -32.27 27.71
C LYS A 289 14.55 -33.52 26.85
N LYS A 290 13.34 -33.77 26.32
CA LYS A 290 13.09 -34.79 25.29
C LYS A 290 13.27 -34.17 23.91
N TRP A 291 14.30 -34.61 23.19
CA TRP A 291 14.61 -34.13 21.84
C TRP A 291 15.21 -35.21 20.95
N PRO A 292 15.15 -35.04 19.61
CA PRO A 292 15.75 -35.97 18.65
C PRO A 292 17.27 -36.09 18.88
N GLN A 293 17.80 -37.27 18.57
CA GLN A 293 19.22 -37.54 18.76
C GLN A 293 20.11 -36.55 17.98
N ALA A 294 19.74 -36.20 16.77
CA ALA A 294 20.46 -35.20 15.96
C ALA A 294 20.54 -33.83 16.65
N ALA A 295 19.44 -33.36 17.25
CA ALA A 295 19.43 -32.09 17.99
C ALA A 295 20.29 -32.15 19.25
N LYS A 296 20.23 -33.27 19.95
CA LYS A 296 21.07 -33.52 21.13
C LYS A 296 22.57 -33.52 20.80
N ASP A 297 22.93 -34.18 19.69
CA ASP A 297 24.31 -34.24 19.23
C ASP A 297 24.82 -32.88 18.75
N MET A 298 23.98 -32.10 18.06
CA MET A 298 24.31 -30.72 17.65
C MET A 298 24.50 -29.83 18.88
N PHE A 299 23.55 -29.84 19.82
CA PHE A 299 23.66 -29.09 21.06
C PHE A 299 24.94 -29.42 21.83
N ARG A 300 25.27 -30.73 21.97
CA ARG A 300 26.52 -31.16 22.64
C ARG A 300 27.76 -30.58 21.95
N LYS A 301 27.80 -30.60 20.60
CA LYS A 301 28.90 -29.99 19.84
C LYS A 301 29.02 -28.48 20.09
N GLU A 302 27.92 -27.78 20.14
CA GLU A 302 27.93 -26.32 20.40
C GLU A 302 28.36 -26.02 21.86
N ILE A 303 27.93 -26.83 22.83
CA ILE A 303 28.36 -26.71 24.22
C ILE A 303 29.86 -26.99 24.34
N GLU A 304 30.41 -28.05 23.71
CA GLU A 304 31.85 -28.35 23.70
C GLU A 304 32.69 -27.23 23.07
N LYS A 305 32.13 -26.50 22.08
CA LYS A 305 32.76 -25.29 21.53
C LYS A 305 32.73 -24.15 22.54
N LEU A 306 31.60 -23.89 23.18
CA LEU A 306 31.49 -22.83 24.20
C LEU A 306 32.47 -23.00 25.35
N GLU A 307 32.71 -24.26 25.79
CA GLU A 307 33.66 -24.56 26.87
C GLU A 307 35.13 -24.28 26.49
N ARG A 308 35.45 -24.31 25.17
CA ARG A 308 36.80 -24.03 24.66
C ARG A 308 37.01 -22.59 24.22
N MET A 309 35.90 -21.82 24.04
CA MET A 309 35.95 -20.45 23.52
C MET A 309 36.00 -19.44 24.68
N HIS A 310 36.81 -18.41 24.51
CA HIS A 310 36.77 -17.30 25.45
C HIS A 310 35.53 -16.44 25.24
N PRO A 311 34.82 -16.06 26.30
CA PRO A 311 33.54 -15.30 26.19
C PRO A 311 33.65 -13.97 25.46
N SER A 312 34.81 -13.35 25.37
CA SER A 312 35.03 -12.09 24.66
C SER A 312 35.19 -12.24 23.14
N THR A 313 35.19 -13.45 22.61
CA THR A 313 35.30 -13.69 21.18
C THR A 313 33.96 -13.40 20.51
N PRO A 314 33.90 -12.73 19.34
CA PRO A 314 32.64 -12.45 18.65
C PRO A 314 31.83 -13.72 18.34
N ASP A 315 32.53 -14.82 18.05
CA ASP A 315 31.89 -16.10 17.72
C ASP A 315 31.21 -16.76 18.92
N TYR A 316 31.63 -16.42 20.17
CA TYR A 316 30.98 -16.96 21.37
C TYR A 316 29.49 -16.67 21.40
N SER A 317 29.09 -15.44 21.10
CA SER A 317 27.68 -15.05 21.10
C SER A 317 26.88 -15.78 20.03
N ILE A 318 27.48 -16.09 18.89
CA ILE A 318 26.82 -16.84 17.80
C ILE A 318 26.57 -18.28 18.26
N VAL A 319 27.60 -18.93 18.83
CA VAL A 319 27.47 -20.32 19.30
C VAL A 319 26.50 -20.40 20.48
N TYR A 320 26.55 -19.43 21.41
CA TYR A 320 25.65 -19.35 22.56
C TYR A 320 24.19 -19.20 22.12
N ASN A 321 23.91 -18.25 21.23
CA ASN A 321 22.55 -18.04 20.72
C ASN A 321 22.02 -19.25 19.94
N HIS A 322 22.89 -19.96 19.23
CA HIS A 322 22.52 -21.18 18.54
C HIS A 322 22.22 -22.33 19.52
N ALA A 323 23.05 -22.52 20.55
CA ALA A 323 22.80 -23.50 21.62
C ALA A 323 21.50 -23.17 22.39
N ASP A 324 21.28 -21.91 22.71
CA ASP A 324 20.08 -21.42 23.38
C ASP A 324 18.81 -21.67 22.53
N LEU A 325 18.89 -21.43 21.20
CA LEU A 325 17.80 -21.75 20.28
C LEU A 325 17.49 -23.24 20.28
N LEU A 326 18.51 -24.10 20.16
CA LEU A 326 18.34 -25.57 20.20
C LEU A 326 17.67 -26.02 21.48
N LEU A 327 18.04 -25.40 22.63
CA LEU A 327 17.47 -25.71 23.92
C LEU A 327 16.04 -25.19 24.09
N ASP A 328 15.74 -24.02 23.55
CA ASP A 328 14.40 -23.40 23.67
C ASP A 328 13.36 -24.00 22.72
N LEU A 329 13.78 -24.63 21.63
CA LEU A 329 12.83 -25.21 20.66
C LEU A 329 12.06 -26.37 21.27
N PRO A 330 10.73 -26.43 21.09
CA PRO A 330 9.87 -27.51 21.62
C PRO A 330 9.93 -28.74 20.71
N TRP A 331 10.97 -29.55 20.78
CA TRP A 331 11.18 -30.71 19.89
C TRP A 331 10.11 -31.79 19.99
N ASP A 332 9.65 -32.11 21.18
CA ASP A 332 8.59 -33.13 21.44
C ASP A 332 7.55 -32.62 22.44
N GLU A 333 7.48 -31.31 22.63
CA GLU A 333 6.51 -30.66 23.48
C GLU A 333 5.22 -30.41 22.71
N ILE A 334 4.28 -31.34 22.80
CA ILE A 334 2.97 -31.28 22.12
C ILE A 334 1.83 -30.98 23.08
N THR A 335 0.86 -30.23 22.61
CA THR A 335 -0.44 -30.10 23.27
C THR A 335 -1.34 -31.28 22.92
N VAL A 336 -2.13 -31.75 23.90
CA VAL A 336 -3.07 -32.85 23.66
C VAL A 336 -4.25 -32.34 22.84
N ASP A 337 -4.47 -32.95 21.69
CA ASP A 337 -5.55 -32.60 20.79
C ASP A 337 -6.92 -33.04 21.29
N ASN A 338 -7.89 -32.16 21.21
CA ASN A 338 -9.28 -32.45 21.54
C ASN A 338 -10.15 -32.39 20.26
N TYR A 339 -10.43 -33.52 19.67
CA TYR A 339 -11.30 -33.64 18.49
C TYR A 339 -12.77 -33.90 18.83
N ASP A 340 -13.30 -33.27 19.92
CA ASP A 340 -14.74 -33.26 20.19
C ASP A 340 -15.44 -32.27 19.25
N LEU A 341 -16.06 -32.79 18.19
CA LEU A 341 -16.75 -31.99 17.15
C LEU A 341 -17.94 -31.20 17.73
N ARG A 342 -18.57 -31.68 18.82
CA ARG A 342 -19.67 -30.95 19.49
C ARG A 342 -19.13 -29.72 20.21
N ARG A 343 -17.98 -29.85 20.86
CA ARG A 343 -17.27 -28.74 21.48
C ARG A 343 -16.78 -27.77 20.41
N ALA A 344 -16.17 -28.28 19.34
CA ALA A 344 -15.69 -27.46 18.23
C ALA A 344 -16.81 -26.60 17.62
N LYS A 345 -17.97 -27.19 17.37
CA LYS A 345 -19.17 -26.48 16.92
C LYS A 345 -19.58 -25.37 17.89
N LYS A 346 -19.61 -25.65 19.19
CA LYS A 346 -19.97 -24.64 20.21
C LYS A 346 -18.99 -23.47 20.23
N VAL A 347 -17.69 -23.73 20.12
CA VAL A 347 -16.66 -22.67 20.06
C VAL A 347 -16.83 -21.82 18.80
N LEU A 348 -17.00 -22.45 17.63
CA LEU A 348 -17.20 -21.74 16.36
C LEU A 348 -18.49 -20.92 16.37
N ASP A 349 -19.56 -21.42 16.99
CA ASP A 349 -20.84 -20.71 17.09
C ASP A 349 -20.78 -19.53 18.09
N ALA A 350 -19.99 -19.67 19.14
CA ALA A 350 -19.77 -18.61 20.12
C ALA A 350 -18.91 -17.47 19.58
N ASP A 351 -17.86 -17.81 18.80
CA ASP A 351 -16.90 -16.84 18.31
C ASP A 351 -17.34 -16.15 17.00
N HIS A 352 -18.19 -16.82 16.20
CA HIS A 352 -18.59 -16.34 14.86
C HIS A 352 -20.09 -16.45 14.66
N TYR A 353 -20.71 -15.33 14.31
CA TYR A 353 -22.11 -15.31 13.92
C TYR A 353 -22.30 -15.66 12.45
N GLY A 354 -23.28 -16.48 12.13
CA GLY A 354 -23.54 -16.94 10.76
C GLY A 354 -22.49 -17.92 10.27
N MET A 355 -22.15 -17.85 8.98
CA MET A 355 -21.13 -18.70 8.32
C MET A 355 -21.37 -20.21 8.42
N ASN A 356 -22.61 -20.66 8.44
CA ASN A 356 -22.95 -22.07 8.71
C ASN A 356 -22.25 -23.06 7.76
N LYS A 357 -22.24 -22.78 6.46
CA LYS A 357 -21.54 -23.63 5.46
C LYS A 357 -20.03 -23.73 5.73
N ILE A 358 -19.40 -22.63 6.14
CA ILE A 358 -17.97 -22.57 6.44
C ILE A 358 -17.65 -23.35 7.70
N LYS A 359 -18.47 -23.17 8.75
CA LYS A 359 -18.34 -23.93 10.01
C LYS A 359 -18.51 -25.45 9.77
N GLU A 360 -19.49 -25.83 8.95
CA GLU A 360 -19.69 -27.24 8.57
C GLU A 360 -18.45 -27.79 7.88
N ARG A 361 -17.89 -27.07 6.91
CA ARG A 361 -16.66 -27.47 6.21
C ARG A 361 -15.47 -27.62 7.16
N ILE A 362 -15.33 -26.70 8.14
CA ILE A 362 -14.31 -26.81 9.19
C ILE A 362 -14.54 -28.06 10.04
N LEU A 363 -15.78 -28.38 10.40
CA LEU A 363 -16.11 -29.57 11.18
C LEU A 363 -15.86 -30.86 10.40
N GLU A 364 -16.17 -30.89 9.09
CA GLU A 364 -15.81 -32.00 8.20
C GLU A 364 -14.29 -32.21 8.17
N TYR A 365 -13.52 -31.15 8.00
CA TYR A 365 -12.06 -31.20 8.02
C TYR A 365 -11.53 -31.76 9.37
N LEU A 366 -12.02 -31.26 10.49
CA LEU A 366 -11.64 -31.75 11.81
C LEU A 366 -12.07 -33.22 12.04
N ALA A 367 -13.19 -33.64 11.45
CA ALA A 367 -13.62 -35.03 11.48
C ALA A 367 -12.65 -35.94 10.73
N VAL A 368 -12.18 -35.52 9.57
CA VAL A 368 -11.18 -36.26 8.80
C VAL A 368 -9.87 -36.38 9.58
N LEU A 369 -9.38 -35.30 10.18
CA LEU A 369 -8.19 -35.33 11.03
C LEU A 369 -8.34 -36.29 12.21
N LYS A 370 -9.52 -36.29 12.84
CA LYS A 370 -9.83 -37.22 13.93
C LYS A 370 -9.78 -38.69 13.50
N LEU A 371 -10.32 -39.01 12.33
CA LEU A 371 -10.42 -40.38 11.83
C LEU A 371 -9.10 -40.90 11.26
N LYS A 372 -8.38 -40.03 10.58
CA LYS A 372 -7.12 -40.38 9.92
C LYS A 372 -5.95 -40.49 10.89
N GLY A 373 -5.96 -39.66 11.95
CA GLY A 373 -4.94 -39.62 12.99
C GLY A 373 -3.59 -39.04 12.51
N ASP A 374 -3.51 -38.58 11.27
CA ASP A 374 -2.33 -37.89 10.73
C ASP A 374 -2.71 -36.53 10.15
N MET A 375 -1.71 -35.63 9.97
CA MET A 375 -1.89 -34.29 9.41
C MET A 375 -1.69 -34.22 7.88
N LYS A 376 -1.65 -35.35 7.20
CA LYS A 376 -1.50 -35.44 5.74
C LYS A 376 -2.81 -35.10 5.01
N SER A 377 -3.34 -33.92 5.28
CA SER A 377 -4.53 -33.36 4.64
C SER A 377 -4.19 -32.05 3.93
N PRO A 378 -4.92 -31.67 2.87
CA PRO A 378 -4.75 -30.37 2.25
C PRO A 378 -4.87 -29.24 3.27
N ILE A 379 -4.15 -28.16 3.07
CA ILE A 379 -4.13 -27.03 4.00
C ILE A 379 -5.36 -26.18 3.78
N LEU A 380 -6.08 -25.87 4.87
CA LEU A 380 -7.22 -24.95 4.78
C LEU A 380 -6.77 -23.56 4.36
N CYS A 381 -7.35 -23.02 3.31
CA CYS A 381 -7.13 -21.63 2.86
C CYS A 381 -8.44 -20.85 2.87
N PHE A 382 -8.52 -19.84 3.74
CA PHE A 382 -9.66 -18.94 3.81
C PHE A 382 -9.46 -17.76 2.85
N VAL A 383 -10.26 -17.73 1.78
CA VAL A 383 -10.21 -16.68 0.76
C VAL A 383 -11.42 -15.76 0.89
N GLY A 384 -11.21 -14.46 0.75
CA GLY A 384 -12.31 -13.48 0.73
C GLY A 384 -11.89 -12.08 1.18
N PRO A 385 -12.81 -11.11 1.16
CA PRO A 385 -12.51 -9.72 1.43
C PRO A 385 -11.92 -9.47 2.83
N PRO A 386 -11.25 -8.33 3.03
CA PRO A 386 -10.71 -7.98 4.34
C PRO A 386 -11.83 -7.75 5.38
N GLY A 387 -11.53 -8.08 6.63
CA GLY A 387 -12.43 -7.78 7.75
C GLY A 387 -13.60 -8.76 7.95
N ILE A 388 -13.62 -9.91 7.25
CA ILE A 388 -14.65 -10.94 7.41
C ILE A 388 -14.29 -12.01 8.45
N GLY A 389 -13.16 -11.89 9.13
CA GLY A 389 -12.81 -12.78 10.23
C GLY A 389 -11.95 -13.99 9.85
N LYS A 390 -11.26 -14.00 8.71
CA LYS A 390 -10.37 -15.09 8.27
C LYS A 390 -9.38 -15.54 9.36
N THR A 391 -8.62 -14.60 9.88
CA THR A 391 -7.59 -14.85 10.92
C THR A 391 -8.21 -15.25 12.26
N SER A 392 -9.41 -14.75 12.58
CA SER A 392 -10.13 -15.14 13.82
C SER A 392 -10.68 -16.56 13.73
N LEU A 393 -11.13 -17.03 12.55
CA LEU A 393 -11.56 -18.42 12.36
C LEU A 393 -10.43 -19.40 12.69
N GLY A 394 -9.20 -19.13 12.23
CA GLY A 394 -8.06 -19.97 12.57
C GLY A 394 -7.75 -19.99 14.07
N ARG A 395 -7.93 -18.88 14.79
CA ARG A 395 -7.82 -18.85 16.24
C ARG A 395 -8.90 -19.69 16.91
N SER A 396 -10.12 -19.61 16.41
CA SER A 396 -11.25 -20.41 16.96
C SER A 396 -11.06 -21.90 16.70
N ILE A 397 -10.47 -22.29 15.57
CA ILE A 397 -10.07 -23.67 15.30
C ILE A 397 -9.03 -24.12 16.33
N ALA A 398 -7.99 -23.32 16.57
CA ALA A 398 -6.98 -23.64 17.59
C ALA A 398 -7.59 -23.83 18.97
N ASN A 399 -8.47 -22.95 19.39
CA ASN A 399 -9.19 -23.04 20.66
C ASN A 399 -10.09 -24.30 20.72
N ALA A 400 -10.74 -24.63 19.60
CA ALA A 400 -11.64 -25.78 19.53
C ALA A 400 -10.91 -27.10 19.74
N ILE A 401 -9.73 -27.26 19.13
CA ILE A 401 -8.90 -28.46 19.25
C ILE A 401 -7.93 -28.44 20.43
N GLY A 402 -7.84 -27.31 21.17
CA GLY A 402 -6.96 -27.20 22.35
C GLY A 402 -5.49 -26.95 22.02
N ARG A 403 -5.16 -26.56 20.79
CA ARG A 403 -3.80 -26.25 20.36
C ARG A 403 -3.44 -24.78 20.64
N LYS A 404 -2.16 -24.54 20.82
CA LYS A 404 -1.63 -23.18 20.86
C LYS A 404 -1.75 -22.53 19.48
N TYR A 405 -1.95 -21.23 19.45
CA TYR A 405 -2.16 -20.42 18.23
C TYR A 405 -0.98 -19.49 17.97
N VAL A 406 -0.58 -19.43 16.72
CA VAL A 406 0.40 -18.44 16.26
C VAL A 406 0.03 -17.91 14.88
N ARG A 407 0.37 -16.64 14.62
CA ARG A 407 0.13 -15.97 13.34
C ARG A 407 1.45 -15.52 12.74
N LEU A 408 1.67 -15.87 11.48
CA LEU A 408 2.76 -15.41 10.65
C LEU A 408 2.17 -14.60 9.48
N SER A 409 2.48 -13.29 9.40
CA SER A 409 2.11 -12.48 8.25
C SER A 409 3.14 -12.67 7.14
N LEU A 410 2.67 -13.03 5.95
CA LEU A 410 3.49 -13.22 4.76
C LEU A 410 3.48 -12.01 3.83
N GLY A 411 2.64 -11.01 4.12
CA GLY A 411 2.57 -9.77 3.35
C GLY A 411 3.88 -8.97 3.46
N GLY A 412 4.51 -8.72 2.30
CA GLY A 412 5.79 -8.01 2.24
C GLY A 412 7.02 -8.89 2.40
N LEU A 413 6.87 -10.23 2.36
CA LEU A 413 8.00 -11.15 2.28
C LEU A 413 8.53 -11.19 0.84
N HIS A 414 9.82 -10.94 0.69
CA HIS A 414 10.51 -10.94 -0.60
C HIS A 414 11.72 -11.86 -0.62
N ASP A 415 12.25 -12.26 0.54
CA ASP A 415 13.45 -13.08 0.69
C ASP A 415 13.12 -14.46 1.26
N GLU A 416 13.62 -15.50 0.62
CA GLU A 416 13.50 -16.89 1.07
C GLU A 416 14.12 -17.11 2.45
N SER A 417 15.19 -16.37 2.78
CA SER A 417 15.87 -16.46 4.07
C SER A 417 14.98 -16.05 5.26
N GLU A 418 13.93 -15.29 5.03
CA GLU A 418 12.96 -14.99 6.08
C GLU A 418 12.16 -16.23 6.52
N ILE A 419 12.00 -17.23 5.63
CA ILE A 419 11.32 -18.50 5.94
C ILE A 419 12.31 -19.55 6.40
N ARG A 420 13.43 -19.71 5.67
CA ARG A 420 14.45 -20.75 5.91
C ARG A 420 15.58 -20.31 6.87
N GLY A 421 15.56 -19.05 7.33
CA GLY A 421 16.64 -18.50 8.15
C GLY A 421 17.89 -18.11 7.36
N HIS A 422 18.70 -17.27 7.96
CA HIS A 422 20.01 -16.86 7.45
C HIS A 422 21.08 -17.86 7.90
N ARG A 423 22.14 -18.02 7.13
CA ARG A 423 23.30 -18.81 7.61
C ARG A 423 23.88 -18.17 8.86
N LYS A 424 24.07 -18.93 9.93
CA LYS A 424 24.49 -18.44 11.27
C LYS A 424 25.83 -17.68 11.29
N THR A 425 26.64 -17.85 10.25
CA THR A 425 27.97 -17.18 10.13
C THR A 425 27.87 -15.70 9.77
N TYR A 426 26.70 -15.20 9.36
CA TYR A 426 26.52 -13.78 9.04
C TYR A 426 26.19 -12.97 10.30
N ILE A 427 26.76 -11.77 10.40
CA ILE A 427 26.41 -10.83 11.47
C ILE A 427 24.93 -10.47 11.36
N GLY A 428 24.17 -10.65 12.45
CA GLY A 428 22.73 -10.40 12.45
C GLY A 428 21.87 -11.55 11.92
N ALA A 429 22.46 -12.72 11.65
CA ALA A 429 21.72 -13.90 11.24
C ALA A 429 20.61 -14.26 12.24
N MET A 430 19.45 -14.65 11.73
CA MET A 430 18.31 -15.08 12.52
C MET A 430 17.73 -16.38 11.96
N PRO A 431 17.14 -17.24 12.82
CA PRO A 431 16.37 -18.38 12.35
C PRO A 431 15.18 -17.93 11.53
N GLY A 432 14.67 -18.80 10.66
CA GLY A 432 13.47 -18.54 9.88
C GLY A 432 12.27 -18.19 10.75
N ARG A 433 11.39 -17.39 10.24
CA ARG A 433 10.19 -16.91 10.97
C ARG A 433 9.32 -18.06 11.50
N ILE A 434 9.27 -19.20 10.80
CA ILE A 434 8.53 -20.38 11.25
C ILE A 434 9.14 -20.92 12.53
N VAL A 435 10.45 -21.15 12.55
CA VAL A 435 11.19 -21.63 13.74
C VAL A 435 11.08 -20.63 14.89
N GLN A 436 11.20 -19.33 14.61
CA GLN A 436 10.99 -18.28 15.62
C GLN A 436 9.58 -18.35 16.26
N GLN A 437 8.53 -18.55 15.44
CA GLN A 437 7.18 -18.66 15.98
C GLN A 437 6.97 -19.94 16.80
N ILE A 438 7.57 -21.04 16.40
CA ILE A 438 7.56 -22.29 17.17
C ILE A 438 8.28 -22.12 18.50
N ARG A 439 9.48 -21.50 18.52
CA ARG A 439 10.18 -21.12 19.74
C ARG A 439 9.30 -20.31 20.69
N LYS A 440 8.65 -19.27 20.16
CA LYS A 440 7.78 -18.34 20.92
C LYS A 440 6.58 -19.05 21.53
N VAL A 441 5.95 -19.95 20.78
CA VAL A 441 4.71 -20.63 21.20
C VAL A 441 4.98 -21.80 22.13
N LYS A 442 6.21 -22.31 22.18
CA LYS A 442 6.65 -23.45 22.99
C LYS A 442 5.75 -24.66 22.82
N SER A 443 5.52 -25.08 21.57
CA SER A 443 4.77 -26.28 21.19
C SER A 443 5.13 -26.69 19.78
N SER A 444 5.36 -28.00 19.54
CA SER A 444 5.65 -28.54 18.20
C SER A 444 4.42 -28.72 17.34
N ASN A 445 3.21 -28.69 17.90
CA ASN A 445 1.96 -28.90 17.20
C ASN A 445 1.00 -27.69 17.26
N PRO A 446 1.48 -26.44 17.08
CA PRO A 446 0.59 -25.28 17.09
C PRO A 446 -0.32 -25.28 15.85
N VAL A 447 -1.38 -24.46 15.93
CA VAL A 447 -2.05 -23.97 14.72
C VAL A 447 -1.34 -22.69 14.26
N MET A 448 -0.73 -22.77 13.10
CA MET A 448 0.00 -21.65 12.51
C MET A 448 -0.80 -21.05 11.35
N ILE A 449 -1.18 -19.78 11.52
CA ILE A 449 -1.86 -19.03 10.44
C ILE A 449 -0.84 -18.32 9.59
N LEU A 450 -0.84 -18.66 8.31
CA LEU A 450 -0.11 -17.96 7.26
C LEU A 450 -1.03 -16.89 6.66
N ASP A 451 -0.89 -15.67 7.14
CA ASP A 451 -1.79 -14.59 6.78
C ASP A 451 -1.28 -13.82 5.55
N GLU A 452 -2.19 -13.48 4.64
CA GLU A 452 -1.91 -12.77 3.38
C GLU A 452 -0.95 -13.52 2.43
N VAL A 453 -1.18 -14.82 2.20
CA VAL A 453 -0.38 -15.64 1.27
C VAL A 453 -0.44 -15.14 -0.18
N ASP A 454 -1.50 -14.42 -0.53
CA ASP A 454 -1.69 -13.75 -1.82
C ASP A 454 -0.75 -12.55 -2.05
N LYS A 455 -0.06 -12.07 -1.01
CA LYS A 455 0.87 -10.94 -1.09
C LYS A 455 2.34 -11.34 -1.04
N VAL A 456 2.64 -12.61 -1.17
CA VAL A 456 4.01 -13.10 -1.28
C VAL A 456 4.55 -12.72 -2.66
N GLY A 457 5.56 -11.84 -2.68
CA GLY A 457 6.19 -11.36 -3.90
C GLY A 457 7.31 -12.29 -4.39
N LYS A 458 7.66 -12.16 -5.68
CA LYS A 458 8.90 -12.68 -6.25
C LYS A 458 9.83 -11.50 -6.47
N ASP A 459 11.05 -11.60 -5.95
CA ASP A 459 12.09 -10.60 -6.18
C ASP A 459 13.37 -11.28 -6.68
N ASN A 460 14.31 -10.51 -7.20
CA ASN A 460 15.62 -11.00 -7.64
C ASN A 460 16.47 -11.62 -6.50
N ARG A 461 16.01 -11.55 -5.26
CA ARG A 461 16.71 -12.04 -4.05
C ARG A 461 16.28 -13.42 -3.59
N GLY A 462 15.31 -14.04 -4.24
CA GLY A 462 14.80 -15.36 -3.89
C GLY A 462 13.32 -15.55 -4.19
N ASP A 463 12.83 -16.77 -4.04
CA ASP A 463 11.40 -17.10 -4.18
C ASP A 463 10.87 -17.68 -2.85
N PRO A 464 10.31 -16.82 -1.96
CA PRO A 464 9.70 -17.28 -0.71
C PRO A 464 8.60 -18.33 -0.92
N SER A 465 7.97 -18.33 -2.11
CA SER A 465 6.95 -19.30 -2.43
C SER A 465 7.51 -20.72 -2.54
N SER A 466 8.76 -20.87 -3.02
CA SER A 466 9.43 -22.18 -3.08
C SER A 466 9.69 -22.74 -1.68
N ALA A 467 10.13 -21.90 -0.73
CA ALA A 467 10.28 -22.30 0.67
C ALA A 467 8.93 -22.67 1.30
N LEU A 468 7.87 -21.93 0.98
CA LEU A 468 6.53 -22.25 1.46
C LEU A 468 5.99 -23.55 0.87
N LEU A 469 6.35 -23.92 -0.35
CA LEU A 469 5.96 -25.20 -0.93
C LEU A 469 6.48 -26.39 -0.12
N GLU A 470 7.74 -26.31 0.36
CA GLU A 470 8.30 -27.35 1.24
C GLU A 470 7.61 -27.39 2.60
N VAL A 471 7.37 -26.23 3.20
CA VAL A 471 6.66 -26.13 4.50
C VAL A 471 5.24 -26.68 4.42
N LEU A 472 4.56 -26.46 3.32
CA LEU A 472 3.15 -26.79 3.12
C LEU A 472 2.92 -28.16 2.47
N ASP A 473 3.98 -28.83 2.04
CA ASP A 473 3.90 -30.20 1.50
C ASP A 473 3.96 -31.23 2.63
N PRO A 474 2.87 -31.99 2.89
CA PRO A 474 2.87 -32.99 3.95
C PRO A 474 3.89 -34.13 3.75
N GLU A 475 4.42 -34.28 2.52
CA GLU A 475 5.44 -35.30 2.23
C GLU A 475 6.85 -34.81 2.52
N GLN A 476 7.08 -33.47 2.56
CA GLN A 476 8.39 -32.85 2.73
C GLN A 476 8.56 -32.12 4.08
N ASN A 477 7.47 -31.65 4.68
CA ASN A 477 7.51 -30.79 5.86
C ASN A 477 8.06 -31.46 7.14
N HIS A 478 8.18 -32.78 7.15
CA HIS A 478 8.83 -33.50 8.27
C HIS A 478 10.34 -33.27 8.32
N SER A 479 10.95 -32.83 7.23
CA SER A 479 12.38 -32.57 7.06
C SER A 479 12.67 -31.11 6.65
N PHE A 480 11.92 -30.17 7.19
CA PHE A 480 12.12 -28.74 6.89
C PHE A 480 13.48 -28.27 7.39
N TYR A 481 14.35 -27.85 6.48
CA TYR A 481 15.71 -27.39 6.79
C TYR A 481 15.73 -25.87 7.04
N ASP A 482 16.18 -25.48 8.25
CA ASP A 482 16.44 -24.08 8.57
C ASP A 482 17.95 -23.80 8.53
N ASN A 483 18.36 -22.77 7.77
CA ASN A 483 19.79 -22.45 7.56
C ASN A 483 20.50 -21.95 8.82
N TYR A 484 19.76 -21.33 9.75
CA TYR A 484 20.33 -20.85 11.02
C TYR A 484 20.45 -22.01 12.02
N LEU A 485 19.44 -22.86 12.06
CA LEU A 485 19.43 -24.05 12.90
C LEU A 485 20.42 -25.10 12.40
N GLU A 486 20.80 -25.09 11.12
CA GLU A 486 21.68 -26.02 10.44
C GLU A 486 21.23 -27.49 10.55
N MET A 487 19.94 -27.71 10.71
CA MET A 487 19.34 -29.03 10.78
C MET A 487 17.87 -29.01 10.38
N GLU A 488 17.34 -30.19 10.16
CA GLU A 488 15.92 -30.38 9.87
C GLU A 488 15.07 -30.24 11.13
N TYR A 489 13.89 -29.59 10.97
CA TYR A 489 12.87 -29.51 12.01
C TYR A 489 11.57 -30.13 11.48
N ASP A 490 10.96 -31.02 12.28
CA ASP A 490 9.72 -31.69 11.92
C ASP A 490 8.52 -30.77 12.10
N LEU A 491 7.96 -30.29 10.98
CA LEU A 491 6.76 -29.48 10.91
C LEU A 491 5.49 -30.30 10.65
N SER A 492 5.59 -31.63 10.54
CA SER A 492 4.44 -32.50 10.17
C SER A 492 3.30 -32.46 11.20
N LYS A 493 3.60 -32.08 12.47
CA LYS A 493 2.61 -31.95 13.53
C LYS A 493 1.94 -30.58 13.58
N VAL A 494 2.44 -29.58 12.84
CA VAL A 494 1.91 -28.22 12.78
C VAL A 494 0.67 -28.19 11.89
N LEU A 495 -0.43 -27.62 12.39
CA LEU A 495 -1.60 -27.37 11.57
C LEU A 495 -1.48 -26.01 10.91
N PHE A 496 -1.17 -25.99 9.62
CA PHE A 496 -1.12 -24.77 8.82
C PHE A 496 -2.50 -24.37 8.33
N ILE A 497 -2.83 -23.09 8.42
CA ILE A 497 -4.04 -22.50 7.86
C ILE A 497 -3.62 -21.24 7.12
N ALA A 498 -3.94 -21.15 5.84
CA ALA A 498 -3.64 -19.98 5.02
C ALA A 498 -4.81 -18.99 4.98
N THR A 499 -4.53 -17.71 4.79
CA THR A 499 -5.54 -16.70 4.47
C THR A 499 -5.11 -15.89 3.26
N ALA A 500 -6.06 -15.55 2.40
CA ALA A 500 -5.86 -14.72 1.22
C ALA A 500 -7.03 -13.77 1.00
N ASN A 501 -6.81 -12.69 0.27
CA ASN A 501 -7.89 -11.82 -0.18
C ASN A 501 -8.34 -12.16 -1.60
N ASP A 502 -7.40 -12.59 -2.46
CA ASP A 502 -7.65 -12.98 -3.85
C ASP A 502 -6.97 -14.31 -4.16
N ILE A 503 -7.76 -15.26 -4.65
CA ILE A 503 -7.28 -16.58 -5.05
C ILE A 503 -6.35 -16.53 -6.26
N ASN A 504 -6.56 -15.58 -7.18
CA ASN A 504 -5.80 -15.47 -8.42
C ASN A 504 -4.37 -14.95 -8.19
N SER A 505 -4.16 -14.26 -7.08
CA SER A 505 -2.83 -13.76 -6.67
C SER A 505 -1.98 -14.83 -5.97
N ILE A 506 -2.58 -15.98 -5.61
CA ILE A 506 -1.84 -17.11 -5.03
C ILE A 506 -1.14 -17.86 -6.16
N GLN A 507 0.15 -18.17 -5.95
CA GLN A 507 0.90 -18.98 -6.91
C GLN A 507 0.20 -20.35 -7.16
N PRO A 508 0.04 -20.79 -8.42
CA PRO A 508 -0.70 -22.02 -8.75
C PRO A 508 -0.22 -23.25 -7.97
N ALA A 509 1.09 -23.44 -7.84
CA ALA A 509 1.67 -24.58 -7.13
C ALA A 509 1.31 -24.60 -5.61
N LEU A 510 1.18 -23.43 -4.97
CA LEU A 510 0.70 -23.34 -3.60
C LEU A 510 -0.80 -23.62 -3.52
N ARG A 511 -1.58 -23.07 -4.47
CA ARG A 511 -3.02 -23.25 -4.53
C ARG A 511 -3.44 -24.70 -4.65
N ASP A 512 -2.69 -25.49 -5.44
CA ASP A 512 -2.97 -26.92 -5.65
C ASP A 512 -2.82 -27.77 -4.36
N ARG A 513 -2.13 -27.26 -3.34
CA ARG A 513 -1.97 -27.89 -2.02
C ARG A 513 -3.00 -27.43 -0.99
N MET A 514 -3.88 -26.53 -1.38
CA MET A 514 -4.83 -25.86 -0.47
C MET A 514 -6.27 -26.32 -0.74
N GLU A 515 -6.99 -26.56 0.33
CA GLU A 515 -8.44 -26.64 0.31
C GLU A 515 -9.01 -25.24 0.47
N ILE A 516 -9.54 -24.69 -0.62
CA ILE A 516 -10.07 -23.32 -0.66
C ILE A 516 -11.46 -23.27 -0.02
N ILE A 517 -11.61 -22.39 0.94
CA ILE A 517 -12.91 -22.06 1.54
C ILE A 517 -13.18 -20.56 1.30
N ASP A 518 -14.14 -20.30 0.41
CA ASP A 518 -14.52 -18.94 0.07
C ASP A 518 -15.40 -18.34 1.17
N LEU A 519 -14.99 -17.18 1.69
CA LEU A 519 -15.72 -16.40 2.65
C LEU A 519 -16.33 -15.18 1.98
N ASN A 520 -17.65 -15.12 1.97
CA ASN A 520 -18.40 -14.01 1.43
C ASN A 520 -18.56 -12.89 2.46
N GLY A 521 -18.87 -11.68 1.97
CA GLY A 521 -19.20 -10.55 2.81
C GLY A 521 -20.44 -10.76 3.66
N TYR A 522 -20.58 -9.97 4.73
CA TYR A 522 -21.73 -9.99 5.62
C TYR A 522 -22.88 -9.12 5.13
N ALA A 523 -24.10 -9.59 5.32
CA ALA A 523 -25.31 -8.78 5.19
C ALA A 523 -25.42 -7.76 6.34
N VAL A 524 -26.21 -6.69 6.16
CA VAL A 524 -26.43 -5.67 7.20
C VAL A 524 -26.91 -6.29 8.52
N LYS A 525 -27.84 -7.25 8.47
CA LYS A 525 -28.34 -7.98 9.66
C LYS A 525 -27.23 -8.81 10.34
N GLU A 526 -26.34 -9.44 9.54
CA GLU A 526 -25.21 -10.19 10.10
C GLU A 526 -24.22 -9.24 10.77
N LYS A 527 -23.90 -8.09 10.15
CA LYS A 527 -23.04 -7.05 10.74
C LYS A 527 -23.64 -6.49 12.03
N LEU A 528 -24.96 -6.32 12.09
CA LEU A 528 -25.67 -5.88 13.31
C LEU A 528 -25.47 -6.86 14.45
N GLU A 529 -25.68 -8.16 14.20
CA GLU A 529 -25.51 -9.19 15.21
C GLU A 529 -24.04 -9.35 15.64
N ILE A 530 -23.10 -9.29 14.69
CA ILE A 530 -21.67 -9.30 14.98
C ILE A 530 -21.29 -8.07 15.84
N ALA A 531 -21.82 -6.89 15.52
CA ALA A 531 -21.57 -5.68 16.31
C ALA A 531 -22.04 -5.85 17.75
N LYS A 532 -23.26 -6.37 17.96
CA LYS A 532 -23.85 -6.57 19.29
C LYS A 532 -23.11 -7.62 20.10
N ARG A 533 -22.83 -8.78 19.51
CA ARG A 533 -22.28 -9.94 20.21
C ARG A 533 -20.78 -9.84 20.45
N HIS A 534 -20.03 -9.23 19.52
CA HIS A 534 -18.58 -9.28 19.52
C HIS A 534 -17.90 -7.90 19.55
N LEU A 535 -18.26 -6.97 18.61
CA LEU A 535 -17.50 -5.73 18.49
C LEU A 535 -17.75 -4.76 19.64
N ILE A 536 -19.01 -4.53 20.01
CA ILE A 536 -19.36 -3.61 21.10
C ILE A 536 -18.79 -4.06 22.44
N PRO A 537 -18.93 -5.34 22.87
CA PRO A 537 -18.30 -5.81 24.09
C PRO A 537 -16.78 -5.67 24.07
N LYS A 538 -16.14 -6.08 22.98
CA LYS A 538 -14.69 -5.94 22.78
C LYS A 538 -14.23 -4.49 22.89
N GLN A 539 -14.93 -3.56 22.21
CA GLN A 539 -14.58 -2.15 22.23
C GLN A 539 -14.86 -1.49 23.59
N LYS A 540 -15.92 -1.91 24.30
CA LYS A 540 -16.15 -1.47 25.69
C LYS A 540 -15.00 -1.85 26.60
N GLU A 541 -14.53 -3.08 26.53
CA GLU A 541 -13.41 -3.57 27.32
C GLU A 541 -12.10 -2.84 26.97
N ALA A 542 -11.80 -2.69 25.68
CA ALA A 542 -10.60 -2.01 25.20
C ALA A 542 -10.52 -0.52 25.56
N HIS A 543 -11.66 0.12 25.83
CA HIS A 543 -11.73 1.55 26.20
C HIS A 543 -12.10 1.79 27.67
N GLY A 544 -12.04 0.77 28.53
CA GLY A 544 -12.30 0.92 29.97
C GLY A 544 -13.78 1.18 30.33
N LEU A 545 -14.71 0.83 29.41
CA LEU A 545 -16.15 1.06 29.59
C LEU A 545 -16.91 -0.22 29.95
N LYS A 546 -16.21 -1.29 30.36
CA LYS A 546 -16.79 -2.63 30.60
C LYS A 546 -17.95 -2.56 31.59
N ASP A 547 -17.78 -1.85 32.69
CA ASP A 547 -18.76 -1.76 33.80
C ASP A 547 -19.78 -0.64 33.61
N ILE A 548 -19.63 0.15 32.53
CA ILE A 548 -20.51 1.29 32.28
C ILE A 548 -21.72 0.85 31.45
N LYS A 549 -22.93 1.06 32.03
CA LYS A 549 -24.18 0.69 31.37
C LYS A 549 -24.63 1.75 30.38
N PHE A 550 -24.55 1.44 29.12
CA PHE A 550 -25.19 2.18 28.00
C PHE A 550 -25.53 1.24 26.87
N VAL A 551 -26.49 1.64 26.03
CA VAL A 551 -27.00 0.82 24.93
C VAL A 551 -26.88 1.61 23.61
N ILE A 552 -26.44 0.92 22.57
CA ILE A 552 -26.52 1.37 21.19
C ILE A 552 -27.65 0.56 20.55
N GLY A 553 -28.78 1.20 20.27
CA GLY A 553 -29.94 0.52 19.70
C GLY A 553 -29.70 0.02 18.28
N ASP A 554 -30.42 -1.00 17.85
CA ASP A 554 -30.29 -1.68 16.56
C ASP A 554 -30.36 -0.70 15.38
N GLY A 555 -31.35 0.20 15.36
CA GLY A 555 -31.47 1.21 14.31
C GLY A 555 -30.37 2.27 14.30
N VAL A 556 -29.59 2.40 15.39
CA VAL A 556 -28.39 3.25 15.42
C VAL A 556 -27.21 2.50 14.82
N ILE A 557 -27.07 1.22 15.14
CA ILE A 557 -26.01 0.37 14.56
C ILE A 557 -26.23 0.21 13.06
N GLU A 558 -27.47 -0.05 12.62
CA GLU A 558 -27.83 -0.09 11.20
C GLU A 558 -27.49 1.22 10.49
N ASN A 559 -27.79 2.36 11.10
CA ASN A 559 -27.42 3.66 10.57
C ASN A 559 -25.90 3.82 10.43
N ILE A 560 -25.10 3.32 11.37
CA ILE A 560 -23.65 3.33 11.29
C ILE A 560 -23.20 2.46 10.12
N ILE A 561 -23.73 1.24 10.00
CA ILE A 561 -23.38 0.31 8.92
C ILE A 561 -23.68 0.89 7.54
N GLU A 562 -24.86 1.52 7.37
CA GLU A 562 -25.32 2.00 6.06
C GLU A 562 -24.70 3.33 5.65
N ASN A 563 -24.49 4.24 6.60
CA ASN A 563 -24.14 5.63 6.29
C ASN A 563 -22.69 5.99 6.62
N TYR A 564 -21.98 5.17 7.41
CA TYR A 564 -20.59 5.45 7.83
C TYR A 564 -19.61 4.37 7.43
N THR A 565 -20.07 3.22 6.91
CA THR A 565 -19.20 2.14 6.44
C THR A 565 -19.60 1.66 5.04
N ARG A 566 -18.59 1.30 4.22
CA ARG A 566 -18.78 0.73 2.88
C ARG A 566 -17.77 -0.39 2.70
N GLU A 567 -18.03 -1.53 3.32
CA GLU A 567 -17.14 -2.69 3.35
C GLU A 567 -17.91 -4.01 3.31
N SER A 568 -17.30 -5.08 2.85
CA SER A 568 -17.85 -6.45 2.92
C SER A 568 -17.78 -7.02 4.33
N GLY A 569 -16.72 -6.70 5.06
CA GLY A 569 -16.47 -7.15 6.43
C GLY A 569 -17.02 -6.23 7.49
N VAL A 570 -16.36 -6.22 8.65
CA VAL A 570 -16.71 -5.40 9.82
C VAL A 570 -15.53 -4.61 10.38
N ARG A 571 -14.44 -4.43 9.61
CA ARG A 571 -13.23 -3.75 10.08
C ARG A 571 -13.44 -2.25 10.23
N GLU A 572 -14.12 -1.62 9.27
CA GLU A 572 -14.47 -0.20 9.36
C GLU A 572 -15.53 0.04 10.43
N LEU A 573 -16.52 -0.87 10.53
CA LEU A 573 -17.51 -0.85 11.60
C LEU A 573 -16.84 -0.91 12.98
N ASP A 574 -15.87 -1.80 13.19
CA ASP A 574 -15.07 -1.90 14.43
C ASP A 574 -14.36 -0.56 14.73
N ARG A 575 -13.81 0.11 13.70
CA ARG A 575 -13.17 1.44 13.83
C ARG A 575 -14.16 2.54 14.20
N GLN A 576 -15.36 2.56 13.58
CA GLN A 576 -16.38 3.54 13.90
C GLN A 576 -16.90 3.33 15.32
N LEU A 577 -17.14 2.09 15.74
CA LEU A 577 -17.51 1.75 17.10
C LEU A 577 -16.40 2.15 18.10
N ALA A 578 -15.13 1.91 17.78
CA ALA A 578 -14.01 2.38 18.61
C ALA A 578 -14.00 3.91 18.76
N SER A 579 -14.32 4.67 17.71
CA SER A 579 -14.42 6.13 17.78
C SER A 579 -15.56 6.58 18.69
N ILE A 580 -16.69 5.89 18.64
CA ILE A 580 -17.81 6.14 19.54
C ILE A 580 -17.41 5.83 20.99
N MET A 581 -16.74 4.70 21.24
CA MET A 581 -16.29 4.33 22.58
C MET A 581 -15.28 5.34 23.14
N ARG A 582 -14.35 5.83 22.32
CA ARG A 582 -13.41 6.91 22.74
C ARG A 582 -14.15 8.18 23.14
N SER A 583 -15.17 8.59 22.38
CA SER A 583 -15.98 9.76 22.75
C SER A 583 -16.73 9.54 24.07
N MET A 584 -17.31 8.36 24.25
CA MET A 584 -17.99 7.99 25.48
C MET A 584 -17.04 7.91 26.68
N ALA A 585 -15.84 7.36 26.49
CA ALA A 585 -14.82 7.33 27.54
C ALA A 585 -14.36 8.72 27.95
N LYS A 586 -14.19 9.64 26.98
CA LYS A 586 -13.90 11.06 27.25
C LYS A 586 -15.03 11.71 28.05
N ASP A 587 -16.28 11.54 27.62
CA ASP A 587 -17.45 12.12 28.30
C ASP A 587 -17.57 11.60 29.74
N TYR A 588 -17.28 10.31 29.96
CA TYR A 588 -17.25 9.71 31.29
C TYR A 588 -16.12 10.25 32.16
N ALA A 589 -14.92 10.33 31.61
CA ALA A 589 -13.76 10.86 32.34
C ALA A 589 -13.91 12.33 32.74
N MET A 590 -14.57 13.15 31.89
CA MET A 590 -14.81 14.56 32.18
C MET A 590 -15.98 14.82 33.12
N ASN A 591 -17.06 14.06 33.00
CA ASN A 591 -18.34 14.35 33.63
C ASN A 591 -18.84 13.28 34.63
N GLY A 592 -18.14 12.16 34.76
CA GLY A 592 -18.55 11.01 35.58
C GLY A 592 -19.82 10.30 35.09
N LYS A 593 -20.38 10.70 33.97
CA LYS A 593 -21.63 10.18 33.42
C LYS A 593 -21.59 10.02 31.92
N VAL A 594 -22.27 9.01 31.40
CA VAL A 594 -22.48 8.81 29.96
C VAL A 594 -23.99 8.78 29.66
N LYS A 595 -24.36 9.04 28.44
CA LYS A 595 -25.75 8.85 27.98
C LYS A 595 -26.09 7.36 28.03
N ALA A 596 -27.21 7.02 28.67
CA ALA A 596 -27.71 5.65 28.80
C ALA A 596 -28.08 5.02 27.43
N SER A 597 -28.48 5.82 26.44
CA SER A 597 -28.81 5.36 25.10
C SER A 597 -28.35 6.39 24.07
N LEU A 598 -27.63 5.92 23.04
CA LEU A 598 -27.20 6.74 21.93
C LEU A 598 -28.29 6.85 20.85
N ARG A 599 -28.47 8.05 20.29
CA ARG A 599 -29.38 8.35 19.18
C ARG A 599 -28.57 8.64 17.89
N LYS A 600 -29.23 8.64 16.74
CA LYS A 600 -28.62 8.99 15.45
C LYS A 600 -27.92 10.36 15.47
N SER A 601 -28.50 11.36 16.14
CA SER A 601 -27.90 12.69 16.33
C SER A 601 -26.59 12.67 17.14
N ASP A 602 -26.46 11.76 18.10
CA ASP A 602 -25.21 11.59 18.85
C ASP A 602 -24.11 11.00 17.95
N ILE A 603 -24.48 10.06 17.08
CA ILE A 603 -23.57 9.47 16.11
C ILE A 603 -23.07 10.54 15.13
N GLU A 604 -23.95 11.37 14.62
CA GLU A 604 -23.60 12.45 13.73
C GLU A 604 -22.67 13.48 14.39
N ARG A 605 -22.88 13.76 15.67
CA ARG A 605 -21.97 14.63 16.46
C ARG A 605 -20.57 14.00 16.63
N ILE A 606 -20.50 12.66 16.80
CA ILE A 606 -19.23 11.95 17.08
C ILE A 606 -18.47 11.63 15.80
N LEU A 607 -19.16 11.10 14.79
CA LEU A 607 -18.56 10.61 13.55
C LEU A 607 -18.60 11.63 12.40
N GLY A 608 -19.29 12.77 12.60
CA GLY A 608 -19.55 13.75 11.55
C GLY A 608 -20.78 13.42 10.70
N LYS A 609 -20.98 14.19 9.64
CA LYS A 609 -22.10 13.93 8.70
C LYS A 609 -21.94 12.56 8.03
N PRO A 610 -23.07 11.91 7.68
CA PRO A 610 -23.05 10.66 6.91
C PRO A 610 -22.15 10.75 5.68
N ARG A 611 -21.28 9.78 5.51
CA ARG A 611 -20.33 9.73 4.36
C ARG A 611 -21.00 9.18 3.10
N TYR A 612 -21.99 8.32 3.30
CA TYR A 612 -22.72 7.63 2.23
C TYR A 612 -24.19 7.96 2.35
N SER A 613 -24.77 8.50 1.27
CA SER A 613 -26.22 8.74 1.20
C SER A 613 -26.81 7.90 0.07
N ASN A 614 -27.90 7.22 0.35
CA ASN A 614 -28.67 6.46 -0.64
C ASN A 614 -29.56 7.35 -1.52
N GLU A 615 -29.34 8.66 -1.55
CA GLU A 615 -30.26 9.62 -2.19
C GLU A 615 -30.18 9.69 -3.72
N ILE A 616 -29.14 9.09 -4.33
CA ILE A 616 -28.91 9.18 -5.78
C ILE A 616 -30.01 8.53 -6.61
N TYR A 617 -30.89 7.70 -6.01
CA TYR A 617 -31.91 6.93 -6.71
C TYR A 617 -33.31 7.59 -6.76
N LYS A 618 -33.46 8.78 -6.19
CA LYS A 618 -34.77 9.50 -6.17
C LYS A 618 -35.06 10.31 -7.45
N ALA A 619 -34.12 10.37 -8.40
CA ALA A 619 -34.31 11.06 -9.65
C ALA A 619 -35.33 10.31 -10.53
N ALA A 620 -36.26 11.03 -11.13
CA ALA A 620 -37.22 10.47 -12.08
C ALA A 620 -36.46 9.73 -13.20
N PRO A 621 -36.94 8.57 -13.65
CA PRO A 621 -36.26 7.80 -14.69
C PRO A 621 -36.21 8.63 -15.98
N VAL A 622 -34.99 8.82 -16.47
CA VAL A 622 -34.71 9.49 -17.75
C VAL A 622 -34.28 8.40 -18.73
N PRO A 623 -34.70 8.49 -20.04
CA PRO A 623 -34.18 7.58 -21.05
C PRO A 623 -32.65 7.57 -21.09
N GLY A 624 -32.04 6.40 -21.29
CA GLY A 624 -30.61 6.24 -21.34
C GLY A 624 -29.92 5.92 -19.99
N ILE A 625 -30.68 5.83 -18.89
CA ILE A 625 -30.12 5.47 -17.58
C ILE A 625 -30.54 4.06 -17.19
N ALA A 626 -29.59 3.21 -16.86
CA ALA A 626 -29.80 1.87 -16.32
C ALA A 626 -28.92 1.61 -15.08
N VAL A 627 -29.40 0.71 -14.20
CA VAL A 627 -28.69 0.35 -12.96
C VAL A 627 -28.13 -1.04 -13.08
N GLY A 628 -26.80 -1.11 -13.03
CA GLY A 628 -26.04 -2.33 -12.94
C GLY A 628 -25.66 -2.68 -11.51
N LEU A 629 -25.25 -3.92 -11.32
CA LEU A 629 -24.73 -4.45 -10.07
C LEU A 629 -23.26 -4.81 -10.25
N ALA A 630 -22.41 -4.24 -9.41
CA ALA A 630 -20.99 -4.51 -9.37
C ALA A 630 -20.61 -5.29 -8.13
N TRP A 631 -19.50 -5.99 -8.24
CA TRP A 631 -18.78 -6.56 -7.12
C TRP A 631 -17.39 -5.93 -7.05
N THR A 632 -16.96 -5.54 -5.86
CA THR A 632 -15.65 -4.96 -5.59
C THR A 632 -15.04 -5.64 -4.38
N TYR A 633 -13.75 -5.44 -4.14
CA TYR A 633 -13.07 -5.96 -2.94
C TYR A 633 -13.68 -5.46 -1.62
N VAL A 634 -14.40 -4.35 -1.64
CA VAL A 634 -15.12 -3.81 -0.47
C VAL A 634 -16.57 -4.27 -0.39
N GLY A 635 -17.06 -5.02 -1.36
CA GLY A 635 -18.42 -5.59 -1.39
C GLY A 635 -19.18 -5.31 -2.68
N GLY A 636 -20.45 -5.68 -2.69
CA GLY A 636 -21.33 -5.35 -3.80
C GLY A 636 -21.72 -3.87 -3.79
N ASP A 637 -21.87 -3.33 -4.98
CA ASP A 637 -22.26 -1.95 -5.21
C ASP A 637 -23.21 -1.82 -6.40
N ILE A 638 -23.87 -0.67 -6.54
CA ILE A 638 -24.67 -0.34 -7.71
C ILE A 638 -23.87 0.56 -8.64
N LEU A 639 -24.05 0.35 -9.93
CA LEU A 639 -23.45 1.18 -10.98
C LEU A 639 -24.55 1.85 -11.78
N PHE A 640 -24.47 3.16 -11.93
CA PHE A 640 -25.28 3.88 -12.90
C PHE A 640 -24.58 3.83 -14.25
N ILE A 641 -25.30 3.48 -15.30
CA ILE A 641 -24.82 3.54 -16.68
C ILE A 641 -25.72 4.53 -17.42
N GLU A 642 -25.10 5.58 -17.89
CA GLU A 642 -25.75 6.67 -18.60
C GLU A 642 -25.33 6.62 -20.07
N SER A 643 -26.28 6.52 -20.97
CA SER A 643 -26.07 6.58 -22.41
C SER A 643 -26.76 7.80 -22.98
N VAL A 644 -26.03 8.60 -23.71
CA VAL A 644 -26.54 9.82 -24.40
C VAL A 644 -26.22 9.73 -25.88
N LEU A 645 -27.17 10.14 -26.70
CA LEU A 645 -27.03 10.22 -28.14
C LEU A 645 -26.81 11.66 -28.58
N SER A 646 -25.96 11.88 -29.52
CA SER A 646 -25.73 13.16 -30.17
C SER A 646 -25.58 12.95 -31.67
N GLU A 647 -25.91 13.94 -32.48
CA GLU A 647 -25.66 13.89 -33.92
C GLU A 647 -24.18 13.67 -34.24
N GLY A 648 -23.89 12.78 -35.19
CA GLY A 648 -22.53 12.44 -35.50
C GLY A 648 -22.38 11.37 -36.57
N LYS A 649 -21.28 10.60 -36.49
CA LYS A 649 -20.90 9.60 -37.51
C LYS A 649 -20.97 8.14 -36.99
N GLY A 650 -21.62 7.91 -35.86
CA GLY A 650 -21.74 6.57 -35.28
C GLY A 650 -20.61 6.22 -34.31
N ASP A 651 -19.85 7.21 -33.83
CA ASP A 651 -18.75 6.98 -32.90
C ASP A 651 -19.26 6.55 -31.52
N LEU A 652 -18.55 5.58 -30.91
CA LEU A 652 -18.77 5.16 -29.54
C LEU A 652 -17.71 5.81 -28.61
N ARG A 653 -18.14 6.64 -27.67
CA ARG A 653 -17.29 7.21 -26.62
C ARG A 653 -17.64 6.59 -25.28
N LEU A 654 -16.59 6.18 -24.56
CA LEU A 654 -16.70 5.54 -23.26
C LEU A 654 -15.93 6.36 -22.21
N THR A 655 -16.56 6.69 -21.09
CA THR A 655 -15.95 7.44 -19.99
C THR A 655 -16.33 6.84 -18.64
N GLY A 656 -15.53 7.07 -17.59
CA GLY A 656 -15.78 6.56 -16.23
C GLY A 656 -14.71 5.60 -15.72
N ASN A 657 -13.45 5.68 -16.22
CA ASN A 657 -12.32 4.83 -15.84
C ASN A 657 -12.62 3.33 -16.04
N LEU A 658 -13.02 2.98 -17.27
CA LEU A 658 -13.41 1.62 -17.64
C LEU A 658 -12.18 0.83 -18.10
N GLY A 659 -12.03 -0.38 -17.59
CA GLY A 659 -11.05 -1.36 -18.05
C GLY A 659 -11.39 -1.94 -19.43
N ASN A 660 -10.50 -2.70 -20.00
CA ASN A 660 -10.64 -3.21 -21.38
C ASN A 660 -11.83 -4.16 -21.55
N VAL A 661 -12.03 -5.08 -20.58
CA VAL A 661 -13.15 -6.03 -20.63
C VAL A 661 -14.50 -5.31 -20.62
N MET A 662 -14.62 -4.25 -19.82
CA MET A 662 -15.83 -3.45 -19.76
C MET A 662 -16.09 -2.63 -21.03
N LYS A 663 -15.01 -2.15 -21.70
CA LYS A 663 -15.10 -1.48 -23.01
C LYS A 663 -15.54 -2.44 -24.11
N GLU A 664 -15.02 -3.66 -24.12
CA GLU A 664 -15.44 -4.72 -25.04
C GLU A 664 -16.92 -5.08 -24.83
N SER A 665 -17.36 -5.17 -23.57
CA SER A 665 -18.75 -5.42 -23.21
C SER A 665 -19.68 -4.33 -23.75
N ALA A 666 -19.27 -3.05 -23.69
CA ALA A 666 -20.02 -1.93 -24.26
C ALA A 666 -20.12 -2.03 -25.79
N SER A 667 -19.02 -2.38 -26.46
CA SER A 667 -19.00 -2.57 -27.92
C SER A 667 -19.88 -3.76 -28.33
N THR A 668 -19.84 -4.86 -27.58
CA THR A 668 -20.69 -6.04 -27.81
C THR A 668 -22.18 -5.69 -27.66
N ALA A 669 -22.54 -4.92 -26.63
CA ALA A 669 -23.91 -4.46 -26.39
C ALA A 669 -24.42 -3.56 -27.53
N LEU A 670 -23.60 -2.61 -28.01
CA LEU A 670 -23.95 -1.76 -29.14
C LEU A 670 -24.10 -2.57 -30.43
N THR A 671 -23.16 -3.47 -30.72
CA THR A 671 -23.20 -4.34 -31.91
C THR A 671 -24.47 -5.22 -31.92
N TYR A 672 -24.82 -5.80 -30.76
CA TYR A 672 -26.08 -6.55 -30.64
C TYR A 672 -27.29 -5.68 -30.92
N LEU A 673 -27.34 -4.46 -30.40
CA LEU A 673 -28.43 -3.51 -30.62
C LEU A 673 -28.55 -3.14 -32.10
N GLN A 674 -27.43 -2.88 -32.77
CA GLN A 674 -27.38 -2.59 -34.22
C GLN A 674 -27.90 -3.75 -35.04
N ALA A 675 -27.46 -4.98 -34.74
CA ALA A 675 -27.88 -6.19 -35.47
C ALA A 675 -29.39 -6.49 -35.30
N ASN A 676 -29.98 -6.08 -34.18
CA ASN A 676 -31.41 -6.32 -33.91
C ASN A 676 -32.27 -5.04 -33.97
N ALA A 677 -31.77 -3.96 -34.58
CA ALA A 677 -32.42 -2.65 -34.62
C ALA A 677 -33.88 -2.71 -35.09
N ARG A 678 -34.14 -3.38 -36.22
CA ARG A 678 -35.49 -3.53 -36.80
C ARG A 678 -36.47 -4.22 -35.86
N LYS A 679 -36.02 -5.21 -35.07
CA LYS A 679 -36.89 -5.91 -34.08
C LYS A 679 -37.32 -5.00 -32.94
N LEU A 680 -36.50 -3.98 -32.67
CA LEU A 680 -36.76 -2.97 -31.63
C LEU A 680 -37.46 -1.73 -32.14
N GLY A 681 -37.89 -1.73 -33.43
CA GLY A 681 -38.54 -0.59 -34.07
C GLY A 681 -37.57 0.56 -34.38
N LEU A 682 -36.27 0.32 -34.43
CA LEU A 682 -35.24 1.31 -34.74
C LEU A 682 -34.84 1.24 -36.23
N ASP A 683 -34.63 2.39 -36.84
CA ASP A 683 -34.03 2.48 -38.17
C ASP A 683 -32.51 2.23 -38.06
N PRO A 684 -31.96 1.23 -38.76
CA PRO A 684 -30.53 0.98 -38.78
C PRO A 684 -29.67 2.18 -39.18
N ALA A 685 -30.20 3.09 -40.01
CA ALA A 685 -29.51 4.31 -40.43
C ALA A 685 -29.27 5.28 -39.26
N THR A 686 -30.05 5.20 -38.20
CA THR A 686 -29.89 6.04 -37.01
C THR A 686 -28.56 5.83 -36.34
N PHE A 687 -28.04 4.60 -36.32
CA PHE A 687 -26.74 4.28 -35.72
C PHE A 687 -25.54 4.90 -36.44
N GLN A 688 -25.68 5.23 -37.73
CA GLN A 688 -24.65 5.91 -38.51
C GLN A 688 -24.70 7.43 -38.38
N LYS A 689 -25.82 7.97 -37.90
CA LYS A 689 -26.06 9.41 -37.77
C LYS A 689 -25.97 9.92 -36.34
N MET A 690 -25.84 9.02 -35.39
CA MET A 690 -25.80 9.34 -33.95
C MET A 690 -24.52 8.79 -33.30
N ASN A 691 -23.75 9.67 -32.70
CA ASN A 691 -22.68 9.26 -31.78
C ASN A 691 -23.28 8.81 -30.44
N VAL A 692 -22.68 7.82 -29.88
CA VAL A 692 -23.09 7.24 -28.59
C VAL A 692 -22.03 7.57 -27.53
N HIS A 693 -22.45 8.16 -26.44
CA HIS A 693 -21.59 8.35 -25.29
C HIS A 693 -22.14 7.56 -24.10
N ILE A 694 -21.38 6.57 -23.64
CA ILE A 694 -21.66 5.85 -22.39
C ILE A 694 -20.77 6.40 -21.30
N HIS A 695 -21.37 6.85 -20.22
CA HIS A 695 -20.69 7.30 -19.01
C HIS A 695 -21.06 6.43 -17.82
N VAL A 696 -20.04 6.01 -17.06
CA VAL A 696 -20.25 5.35 -15.76
C VAL A 696 -19.66 6.27 -14.68
N PRO A 697 -20.53 6.94 -13.90
CA PRO A 697 -20.09 7.87 -12.85
C PRO A 697 -19.10 7.26 -11.85
N GLU A 698 -18.49 8.11 -11.00
CA GLU A 698 -17.43 7.75 -10.05
C GLU A 698 -16.12 7.32 -10.74
N GLY A 699 -15.61 8.16 -11.65
CA GLY A 699 -14.37 7.90 -12.43
C GLY A 699 -13.10 7.72 -11.59
N ALA A 700 -13.10 8.08 -10.32
CA ALA A 700 -11.98 7.84 -9.41
C ALA A 700 -11.75 6.35 -9.08
N VAL A 701 -12.78 5.50 -9.28
CA VAL A 701 -12.68 4.05 -9.02
C VAL A 701 -12.58 3.31 -10.34
N PRO A 702 -11.50 2.54 -10.61
CA PRO A 702 -11.40 1.70 -11.79
C PRO A 702 -12.53 0.67 -11.82
N LYS A 703 -13.14 0.48 -12.99
CA LYS A 703 -14.23 -0.47 -13.20
C LYS A 703 -13.88 -1.38 -14.36
N ASP A 704 -13.88 -2.69 -14.13
CA ASP A 704 -13.67 -3.67 -15.18
C ASP A 704 -14.55 -4.90 -14.97
N GLY A 705 -14.75 -5.66 -16.06
CA GLY A 705 -15.49 -6.90 -16.05
C GLY A 705 -16.68 -6.93 -17.02
N PRO A 706 -17.09 -8.14 -17.47
CA PRO A 706 -18.13 -8.33 -18.47
C PRO A 706 -19.54 -8.22 -17.90
N SER A 707 -19.71 -8.19 -16.58
CA SER A 707 -21.01 -8.35 -15.89
C SER A 707 -21.99 -7.17 -16.05
N ALA A 708 -21.53 -6.04 -16.63
CA ALA A 708 -22.35 -4.88 -16.95
C ALA A 708 -22.98 -4.94 -18.35
N GLY A 709 -22.76 -6.00 -19.13
CA GLY A 709 -23.16 -6.09 -20.54
C GLY A 709 -24.66 -5.90 -20.76
N ILE A 710 -25.51 -6.58 -20.01
CA ILE A 710 -26.97 -6.40 -20.12
C ILE A 710 -27.43 -5.03 -19.64
N THR A 711 -26.71 -4.42 -18.71
CA THR A 711 -27.01 -3.06 -18.23
C THR A 711 -26.68 -2.02 -19.31
N MET A 712 -25.54 -2.15 -19.96
CA MET A 712 -25.14 -1.28 -21.08
C MET A 712 -26.11 -1.42 -22.25
N LEU A 713 -26.50 -2.66 -22.57
CA LEU A 713 -27.53 -2.89 -23.58
C LEU A 713 -28.85 -2.18 -23.24
N SER A 714 -29.30 -2.31 -22.00
CA SER A 714 -30.58 -1.69 -21.58
C SER A 714 -30.51 -0.17 -21.58
N SER A 715 -29.40 0.42 -21.17
CA SER A 715 -29.13 1.85 -21.22
C SER A 715 -29.10 2.36 -22.66
N LEU A 716 -28.38 1.67 -23.56
CA LEU A 716 -28.35 2.00 -24.99
C LEU A 716 -29.73 1.89 -25.64
N ALA A 717 -30.41 0.77 -25.44
CA ALA A 717 -31.75 0.56 -26.00
C ALA A 717 -32.76 1.61 -25.50
N SER A 718 -32.65 1.99 -24.21
CA SER A 718 -33.44 3.08 -23.64
C SER A 718 -33.16 4.43 -24.32
N ALA A 719 -31.87 4.75 -24.56
CA ALA A 719 -31.47 5.98 -25.23
C ALA A 719 -31.96 6.02 -26.68
N PHE A 720 -31.80 4.95 -27.45
CA PHE A 720 -32.20 4.89 -28.87
C PHE A 720 -33.72 4.85 -29.06
N THR A 721 -34.47 4.19 -28.16
CA THR A 721 -35.94 4.09 -28.25
C THR A 721 -36.68 5.24 -27.57
N GLY A 722 -35.99 6.06 -26.78
CA GLY A 722 -36.62 7.08 -25.92
C GLY A 722 -37.47 6.50 -24.77
N ARG A 723 -37.48 5.15 -24.61
CA ARG A 723 -38.22 4.47 -23.54
C ARG A 723 -37.41 4.45 -22.27
N LYS A 724 -38.07 4.71 -21.14
CA LYS A 724 -37.37 4.69 -19.83
C LYS A 724 -37.16 3.27 -19.36
N VAL A 725 -36.03 3.04 -18.66
CA VAL A 725 -35.83 1.80 -17.92
C VAL A 725 -36.76 1.80 -16.70
N ARG A 726 -37.31 0.65 -16.38
CA ARG A 726 -38.23 0.47 -15.22
C ARG A 726 -37.54 0.94 -13.92
N PRO A 727 -38.23 1.76 -13.09
CA PRO A 727 -37.67 2.23 -11.82
C PRO A 727 -37.46 1.08 -10.83
N TYR A 728 -36.48 1.22 -9.95
CA TYR A 728 -36.09 0.22 -8.93
C TYR A 728 -35.69 -1.15 -9.49
N LEU A 729 -35.30 -1.21 -10.77
CA LEU A 729 -34.79 -2.39 -11.44
C LEU A 729 -33.26 -2.33 -11.52
N GLY A 730 -32.62 -3.35 -11.01
CA GLY A 730 -31.19 -3.56 -11.19
C GLY A 730 -30.89 -4.77 -12.06
N MET A 731 -29.72 -4.84 -12.67
CA MET A 731 -29.38 -5.98 -13.51
C MET A 731 -27.89 -6.29 -13.52
N THR A 732 -27.55 -7.54 -13.75
CA THR A 732 -26.16 -7.99 -13.98
C THR A 732 -26.17 -9.24 -14.84
N GLY A 733 -25.26 -9.29 -15.80
CA GLY A 733 -25.09 -10.40 -16.72
C GLY A 733 -24.15 -10.02 -17.85
N GLU A 734 -23.38 -10.97 -18.32
CA GLU A 734 -22.58 -10.82 -19.52
C GLU A 734 -23.45 -11.05 -20.75
N ILE A 735 -23.20 -10.31 -21.82
CA ILE A 735 -23.90 -10.48 -23.09
C ILE A 735 -22.96 -10.95 -24.18
N THR A 736 -23.40 -11.90 -24.98
CA THR A 736 -22.69 -12.31 -26.20
C THR A 736 -23.21 -11.57 -27.44
N LEU A 737 -22.42 -11.55 -28.51
CA LEU A 737 -22.84 -10.96 -29.80
C LEU A 737 -24.14 -11.58 -30.37
N ARG A 738 -24.49 -12.80 -29.98
CA ARG A 738 -25.73 -13.49 -30.38
C ARG A 738 -26.90 -13.21 -29.42
N GLY A 739 -26.64 -12.42 -28.35
CA GLY A 739 -27.65 -12.05 -27.38
C GLY A 739 -27.89 -13.09 -26.28
N LEU A 740 -27.02 -14.08 -26.09
CA LEU A 740 -27.11 -14.96 -24.93
C LEU A 740 -26.66 -14.18 -23.68
N VAL A 741 -27.32 -14.43 -22.55
CA VAL A 741 -26.94 -13.90 -21.26
C VAL A 741 -26.20 -14.97 -20.50
N LEU A 742 -24.95 -14.69 -20.14
CA LEU A 742 -24.05 -15.60 -19.42
C LEU A 742 -24.04 -15.31 -17.92
N PRO A 743 -23.75 -16.34 -17.10
CA PRO A 743 -23.69 -16.20 -15.65
C PRO A 743 -22.49 -15.36 -15.22
N VAL A 744 -22.62 -14.69 -14.07
CA VAL A 744 -21.59 -13.82 -13.51
C VAL A 744 -21.36 -14.14 -12.04
N GLY A 745 -20.16 -13.82 -11.54
CA GLY A 745 -19.80 -14.05 -10.14
C GLY A 745 -20.29 -12.95 -9.18
N GLY A 746 -20.11 -13.21 -7.87
CA GLY A 746 -20.42 -12.24 -6.80
C GLY A 746 -21.92 -11.96 -6.63
N ILE A 747 -22.78 -12.93 -6.91
CA ILE A 747 -24.24 -12.75 -6.90
C ILE A 747 -24.76 -12.37 -5.51
N LYS A 748 -24.25 -13.00 -4.45
CA LYS A 748 -24.67 -12.69 -3.08
C LYS A 748 -24.41 -11.22 -2.75
N GLU A 749 -23.22 -10.73 -3.02
CA GLU A 749 -22.79 -9.35 -2.75
C GLU A 749 -23.61 -8.36 -3.60
N LYS A 750 -23.80 -8.67 -4.88
CA LYS A 750 -24.60 -7.85 -5.81
C LYS A 750 -26.05 -7.74 -5.38
N VAL A 751 -26.67 -8.84 -4.98
CA VAL A 751 -28.08 -8.87 -4.51
C VAL A 751 -28.22 -8.11 -3.18
N LEU A 752 -27.28 -8.27 -2.26
CA LEU A 752 -27.28 -7.52 -0.99
C LEU A 752 -27.07 -6.02 -1.20
N ALA A 753 -26.25 -5.63 -2.18
CA ALA A 753 -26.09 -4.23 -2.56
C ALA A 753 -27.35 -3.66 -3.18
N ALA A 754 -27.98 -4.39 -4.08
CA ALA A 754 -29.24 -4.02 -4.71
C ALA A 754 -30.34 -3.76 -3.65
N LYS A 755 -30.47 -4.66 -2.68
CA LYS A 755 -31.41 -4.49 -1.57
C LYS A 755 -31.10 -3.26 -0.72
N ARG A 756 -29.83 -3.07 -0.36
CA ARG A 756 -29.37 -1.90 0.39
C ARG A 756 -29.63 -0.60 -0.35
N ALA A 757 -29.50 -0.59 -1.67
CA ALA A 757 -29.82 0.55 -2.52
C ALA A 757 -31.34 0.77 -2.73
N GLY A 758 -32.20 -0.09 -2.16
CA GLY A 758 -33.65 0.05 -2.26
C GLY A 758 -34.25 -0.43 -3.59
N LEU A 759 -33.49 -1.20 -4.39
CA LEU A 759 -34.03 -1.86 -5.59
C LEU A 759 -35.10 -2.88 -5.20
N LYS A 760 -36.05 -3.12 -6.08
CA LYS A 760 -37.19 -4.03 -5.85
C LYS A 760 -37.15 -5.23 -6.80
N GLU A 761 -36.63 -5.05 -8.01
CA GLU A 761 -36.58 -6.09 -9.02
C GLU A 761 -35.13 -6.24 -9.53
N LEU A 762 -34.74 -7.47 -9.85
CA LEU A 762 -33.39 -7.78 -10.36
C LEU A 762 -33.49 -8.68 -11.58
N ILE A 763 -32.73 -8.35 -12.64
CA ILE A 763 -32.55 -9.21 -13.81
C ILE A 763 -31.20 -9.91 -13.67
N LEU A 764 -31.20 -11.24 -13.73
CA LEU A 764 -30.05 -12.10 -13.61
C LEU A 764 -30.06 -13.16 -14.72
N CYS A 765 -28.87 -13.69 -15.06
CA CYS A 765 -28.79 -14.89 -15.87
C CYS A 765 -29.53 -16.05 -15.18
N TRP A 766 -30.24 -16.86 -15.95
CA TRP A 766 -30.99 -18.01 -15.42
C TRP A 766 -30.06 -19.02 -14.69
N GLN A 767 -28.82 -19.15 -15.10
CA GLN A 767 -27.84 -20.01 -14.43
C GLN A 767 -27.42 -19.52 -13.04
N ASN A 768 -27.61 -18.23 -12.74
CA ASN A 768 -27.35 -17.67 -11.42
C ASN A 768 -28.52 -17.90 -10.43
N GLU A 769 -29.60 -18.55 -10.82
CA GLU A 769 -30.69 -18.92 -9.91
C GLU A 769 -30.19 -19.74 -8.74
N LYS A 770 -29.30 -20.70 -8.98
CA LYS A 770 -28.66 -21.51 -7.93
C LYS A 770 -27.92 -20.65 -6.90
N ASP A 771 -27.21 -19.60 -7.33
CA ASP A 771 -26.47 -18.72 -6.45
C ASP A 771 -27.42 -17.88 -5.57
N VAL A 772 -28.57 -17.48 -6.12
CA VAL A 772 -29.62 -16.78 -5.36
C VAL A 772 -30.29 -17.69 -4.35
N GLN A 773 -30.54 -18.98 -4.68
CA GLN A 773 -31.10 -19.98 -3.77
C GLN A 773 -30.19 -20.25 -2.56
N GLU A 774 -28.89 -20.04 -2.70
CA GLU A 774 -27.94 -20.15 -1.60
C GLU A 774 -28.00 -18.99 -0.60
N ILE A 775 -28.60 -17.85 -0.97
CA ILE A 775 -28.74 -16.71 -0.08
C ILE A 775 -29.91 -16.97 0.89
N ASN A 776 -29.67 -16.69 2.16
CA ASN A 776 -30.75 -16.80 3.16
C ASN A 776 -31.95 -15.94 2.76
N SER A 777 -33.14 -16.54 2.72
CA SER A 777 -34.42 -15.94 2.28
C SER A 777 -34.75 -14.63 3.03
N ASP A 778 -34.37 -14.51 4.31
CA ASP A 778 -34.57 -13.28 5.07
C ASP A 778 -33.78 -12.09 4.55
N PHE A 779 -32.68 -12.33 3.88
CA PHE A 779 -31.83 -11.27 3.31
C PHE A 779 -32.34 -10.76 1.96
N ILE A 780 -33.11 -11.58 1.25
CA ILE A 780 -33.65 -11.24 -0.10
C ILE A 780 -35.16 -10.95 -0.08
N LYS A 781 -35.79 -11.03 1.08
CA LYS A 781 -37.24 -10.78 1.24
C LYS A 781 -37.61 -9.41 0.69
N GLY A 782 -38.58 -9.38 -0.23
CA GLY A 782 -39.07 -8.16 -0.90
C GLY A 782 -38.34 -7.80 -2.21
N LEU A 783 -37.38 -8.63 -2.65
CA LEU A 783 -36.79 -8.59 -3.99
C LEU A 783 -37.52 -9.57 -4.91
N LYS A 784 -37.79 -9.13 -6.13
CA LYS A 784 -38.31 -9.98 -7.21
C LYS A 784 -37.19 -10.25 -8.20
N PHE A 785 -37.00 -11.51 -8.55
CA PHE A 785 -35.93 -11.95 -9.45
C PHE A 785 -36.53 -12.33 -10.81
N HIS A 786 -35.89 -11.84 -11.88
CA HIS A 786 -36.20 -12.18 -13.26
C HIS A 786 -34.98 -12.94 -13.83
N TYR A 787 -35.14 -14.22 -14.10
CA TYR A 787 -34.10 -15.06 -14.66
C TYR A 787 -34.23 -15.12 -16.16
N VAL A 788 -33.22 -14.63 -16.89
CA VAL A 788 -33.24 -14.46 -18.33
C VAL A 788 -32.19 -15.32 -19.02
N LYS A 789 -32.48 -15.76 -20.25
CA LYS A 789 -31.55 -16.54 -21.10
C LYS A 789 -30.95 -15.70 -22.22
N ASN A 790 -31.66 -14.67 -22.64
CA ASN A 790 -31.26 -13.86 -23.78
C ASN A 790 -31.58 -12.35 -23.58
N ALA A 791 -30.93 -11.55 -24.38
CA ALA A 791 -31.03 -10.10 -24.36
C ALA A 791 -32.40 -9.55 -24.69
N GLN A 792 -33.18 -10.26 -25.50
CA GLN A 792 -34.54 -9.86 -25.82
C GLN A 792 -35.43 -9.85 -24.56
N GLN A 793 -35.34 -10.92 -23.73
CA GLN A 793 -36.06 -10.98 -22.46
C GLN A 793 -35.61 -9.85 -21.50
N VAL A 794 -34.32 -9.51 -21.52
CA VAL A 794 -33.80 -8.36 -20.72
C VAL A 794 -34.49 -7.09 -21.12
N LEU A 795 -34.54 -6.78 -22.42
CA LEU A 795 -35.13 -5.55 -22.94
C LEU A 795 -36.67 -5.50 -22.74
N GLU A 796 -37.37 -6.63 -22.89
CA GLU A 796 -38.82 -6.72 -22.64
C GLU A 796 -39.16 -6.41 -21.19
N ILE A 797 -38.34 -6.85 -20.23
CA ILE A 797 -38.50 -6.59 -18.80
C ILE A 797 -38.07 -5.17 -18.46
N ALA A 798 -36.93 -4.71 -18.99
CA ALA A 798 -36.32 -3.45 -18.61
C ALA A 798 -37.05 -2.23 -19.18
N LEU A 799 -37.59 -2.30 -20.41
CA LEU A 799 -38.19 -1.18 -21.14
C LEU A 799 -39.73 -1.23 -21.19
N SER A 800 -40.33 -2.03 -20.34
CA SER A 800 -41.82 -2.20 -20.30
C SER A 800 -42.54 -1.10 -19.51
#